data_3835ef9792fe11d4bedac1d9e1c29a42
#
_entry.id   3835ef9792fe11d4bedac1d9e1c29a42
#
_cell.length_a   1.000
_cell.length_b   1.000
_cell.length_c   1.000
_cell.angle_alpha   90.00
_cell.angle_beta   90.00
_cell.angle_gamma   90.00
#
_symmetry.space_group_name_H-M   'P 1'
#
loop_
_entity.id
_entity.type
_entity.pdbx_description
1 polymer ?
#
loop_
_entity_poly.entity_id
_entity_poly.type
_entity_poly.pdbx_seq_one_letter_code
_entity_poly.pdbx_strand_id
1 'polypeptide(L)'
;MKVPLSWLKEYVEISLDPHEIAHLLTFAGLEVESIHFIGLPQPTQHQSQTKTTGLEWSRDHIVVGDITKVEHHPNADRLVLAQLYDGQQVHTVLTGAPNLYEYKGKGDLSQPLKVAYAREDAQLYNGYSSDQELIRIKRKKIRGVESYSMACSEKELGISDEHEGVIIFDDEAPEAGTPLVDYIGDAVLDIAITPNMARNASMMGVARELGALTQTPVHYPATNMTRDTSQTSTINMPSIEIGEPELNPRFTATLIQNIKIEPSPYWMQLRLRMSGMRPINNVVDITNYVMLEMGQPLHAFDYDVLRARSETKVPVITTRLPMSGENIETLDGVTRTLDDFTILVADSAGALSIGGIMGGGNSEVSNSTTNVLLEAASWDLINIRKTITSQQLQSSQAGYRFSRGVSPEIAARSNCRAAEMVRSLGHGIIFHDIIDKYPHHHVSNTVKLPISEIQRCLGIEIPTDEVVNILIALDFTVEKRKNILHVTAPDDRLDIGVNATGTADIIEEIARIWGFENIPETQIADLMPKQQNNIPLEKEERIRDILVTLGLQEIITYRISSPEQEQLLQILEDGPYVHLANPITPERSAMRRSLLSSVLECAQNNSRFQQRISLFEIGPIYLPELYSPEEQTNLPHEAQRLSIVLTGQRLSFSWTNKQNDVMDYFDLKGIIDEFLQASHISDYVFSPDEHPSFQPGATASLKIRGTQAGVFGVLHSDVASNYNLIEHPTLAADFDLAILINAMPDHYTSNPVPRFPAIVEDIALIVDERISSYQIVELIRRAGGKTITNVHLFDIFRGEQIGANNKSLAYRITYQSELKTLTDKDAAKLRNKIVNKLQKELGAQLRSE
;
A
#
# COMPACT_ATOMS: atom_id res chain seq x y z
N MET A 1 -17.40 1.54 -1.64
CA MET A 1 -18.79 1.05 -1.67
C MET A 1 -19.64 2.02 -2.46
N LYS A 2 -20.40 1.52 -3.47
CA LYS A 2 -21.24 2.39 -4.29
C LYS A 2 -22.61 2.57 -3.64
N VAL A 3 -23.03 3.82 -3.45
CA VAL A 3 -24.26 4.21 -2.73
C VAL A 3 -25.11 5.11 -3.61
N PRO A 4 -26.18 4.58 -4.25
CA PRO A 4 -27.15 5.39 -4.98
C PRO A 4 -27.92 6.32 -4.02
N LEU A 5 -27.97 7.61 -4.31
CA LEU A 5 -28.65 8.58 -3.44
C LEU A 5 -30.18 8.41 -3.43
N SER A 6 -30.77 7.96 -4.52
CA SER A 6 -32.22 7.66 -4.52
C SER A 6 -32.58 6.57 -3.52
N TRP A 7 -31.73 5.54 -3.39
CA TRP A 7 -31.92 4.48 -2.39
C TRP A 7 -31.65 4.97 -0.96
N LEU A 8 -30.58 5.74 -0.76
CA LEU A 8 -30.22 6.30 0.55
C LEU A 8 -31.34 7.21 1.12
N LYS A 9 -31.99 7.98 0.25
CA LYS A 9 -33.12 8.87 0.62
C LYS A 9 -34.37 8.15 1.14
N GLU A 10 -34.49 6.84 0.96
CA GLU A 10 -35.59 6.07 1.59
C GLU A 10 -35.37 5.92 3.11
N TYR A 11 -34.13 6.03 3.58
CA TYR A 11 -33.80 5.86 5.01
C TYR A 11 -33.54 7.18 5.74
N VAL A 12 -33.15 8.25 5.02
CA VAL A 12 -32.89 9.54 5.62
C VAL A 12 -33.32 10.66 4.66
N GLU A 13 -34.10 11.62 5.16
CA GLU A 13 -34.54 12.76 4.36
C GLU A 13 -33.39 13.74 4.13
N ILE A 14 -32.93 13.86 2.88
CA ILE A 14 -31.78 14.69 2.50
C ILE A 14 -32.21 15.68 1.43
N SER A 15 -32.03 16.98 1.74
CA SER A 15 -32.22 18.06 0.78
C SER A 15 -30.92 18.61 0.18
N LEU A 16 -29.76 18.15 0.69
CA LEU A 16 -28.44 18.58 0.26
C LEU A 16 -28.10 18.06 -1.14
N ASP A 17 -27.24 18.81 -1.85
CA ASP A 17 -26.75 18.32 -3.14
C ASP A 17 -25.70 17.20 -2.98
N PRO A 18 -25.43 16.41 -4.05
CA PRO A 18 -24.51 15.28 -3.94
C PRO A 18 -23.08 15.66 -3.50
N HIS A 19 -22.60 16.86 -3.78
CA HIS A 19 -21.26 17.30 -3.37
C HIS A 19 -21.22 17.72 -1.90
N GLU A 20 -22.28 18.34 -1.40
CA GLU A 20 -22.40 18.66 0.02
C GLU A 20 -22.45 17.37 0.84
N ILE A 21 -23.20 16.35 0.38
CA ILE A 21 -23.23 15.03 1.02
C ILE A 21 -21.84 14.40 1.02
N ALA A 22 -21.16 14.40 -0.14
CA ALA A 22 -19.81 13.85 -0.27
C ALA A 22 -18.82 14.55 0.66
N HIS A 23 -18.90 15.86 0.78
CA HIS A 23 -18.08 16.65 1.69
C HIS A 23 -18.32 16.27 3.15
N LEU A 24 -19.57 16.27 3.60
CA LEU A 24 -19.93 15.89 4.98
C LEU A 24 -19.44 14.49 5.35
N LEU A 25 -19.69 13.50 4.49
CA LEU A 25 -19.27 12.13 4.72
C LEU A 25 -17.75 12.01 4.77
N THR A 26 -17.03 12.67 3.85
CA THR A 26 -15.56 12.63 3.79
C THR A 26 -14.95 13.20 5.06
N PHE A 27 -15.43 14.36 5.53
CA PHE A 27 -14.92 14.98 6.74
C PHE A 27 -15.28 14.20 8.02
N ALA A 28 -16.33 13.39 7.97
CA ALA A 28 -16.70 12.49 9.05
C ALA A 28 -16.01 11.12 9.00
N GLY A 29 -15.04 10.91 8.07
CA GLY A 29 -14.25 9.69 7.97
C GLY A 29 -14.76 8.64 6.98
N LEU A 30 -15.77 8.99 6.17
CA LEU A 30 -16.28 8.18 5.05
C LEU A 30 -15.88 8.83 3.72
N GLU A 31 -14.64 8.65 3.30
CA GLU A 31 -14.09 9.29 2.10
C GLU A 31 -14.90 8.93 0.85
N VAL A 32 -15.47 9.94 0.19
CA VAL A 32 -16.12 9.82 -1.09
C VAL A 32 -15.09 10.06 -2.20
N GLU A 33 -14.61 8.98 -2.81
CA GLU A 33 -13.58 9.01 -3.86
C GLU A 33 -14.10 9.62 -5.16
N SER A 34 -15.36 9.35 -5.48
CA SER A 34 -16.01 9.88 -6.68
C SER A 34 -17.52 9.89 -6.58
N ILE A 35 -18.16 10.73 -7.42
CA ILE A 35 -19.61 10.76 -7.65
C ILE A 35 -19.86 10.42 -9.11
N HIS A 36 -20.67 9.39 -9.35
CA HIS A 36 -21.09 9.01 -10.70
C HIS A 36 -22.52 9.48 -10.94
N PHE A 37 -22.70 10.42 -11.86
CA PHE A 37 -24.01 10.97 -12.23
C PHE A 37 -24.64 10.14 -13.36
N ILE A 38 -25.84 9.66 -13.14
CA ILE A 38 -26.65 8.90 -14.10
C ILE A 38 -27.80 9.80 -14.52
N GLY A 39 -27.72 10.32 -15.71
CA GLY A 39 -28.73 11.20 -16.30
C GLY A 39 -28.81 12.61 -15.72
N LEU A 40 -28.36 12.84 -14.51
CA LEU A 40 -28.39 14.14 -13.85
C LEU A 40 -27.30 15.08 -14.41
N PRO A 41 -27.53 16.42 -14.39
CA PRO A 41 -26.52 17.38 -14.81
C PRO A 41 -25.31 17.36 -13.86
N GLN A 42 -24.12 17.39 -14.45
CA GLN A 42 -22.88 17.51 -13.68
C GLN A 42 -22.60 18.98 -13.36
N PRO A 43 -22.22 19.31 -12.12
CA PRO A 43 -21.82 20.68 -11.80
C PRO A 43 -20.54 21.06 -12.55
N THR A 44 -20.43 22.35 -12.89
CA THR A 44 -19.25 22.90 -13.57
C THR A 44 -18.00 22.74 -12.67
N GLN A 45 -16.91 22.25 -13.22
CA GLN A 45 -15.65 21.80 -12.58
C GLN A 45 -14.98 22.72 -11.53
N HIS A 46 -15.50 23.90 -11.27
CA HIS A 46 -14.84 24.89 -10.39
C HIS A 46 -15.24 24.87 -8.92
N GLN A 47 -16.12 23.97 -8.47
CA GLN A 47 -16.66 24.01 -7.11
C GLN A 47 -16.45 22.75 -6.27
N SER A 48 -15.96 21.64 -6.81
CA SER A 48 -15.83 20.39 -6.04
C SER A 48 -14.43 19.80 -6.11
N GLN A 49 -13.92 19.35 -4.94
CA GLN A 49 -12.69 18.56 -4.84
C GLN A 49 -12.91 17.08 -5.19
N THR A 50 -14.17 16.60 -5.15
CA THR A 50 -14.53 15.21 -5.43
C THR A 50 -14.60 14.97 -6.92
N LYS A 51 -13.98 13.88 -7.39
CA LYS A 51 -14.01 13.47 -8.80
C LYS A 51 -15.43 13.15 -9.25
N THR A 52 -15.84 13.69 -10.40
CA THR A 52 -17.16 13.41 -11.00
C THR A 52 -17.03 12.66 -12.30
N THR A 53 -17.97 11.75 -12.55
CA THR A 53 -18.09 10.98 -13.79
C THR A 53 -19.57 10.82 -14.17
N GLY A 54 -19.84 10.31 -15.35
CA GLY A 54 -21.20 9.96 -15.80
C GLY A 54 -21.66 10.73 -17.02
N LEU A 55 -22.90 10.50 -17.41
CA LEU A 55 -23.54 11.05 -18.62
C LEU A 55 -24.82 11.81 -18.23
N GLU A 56 -24.92 13.07 -18.61
CA GLU A 56 -26.14 13.84 -18.50
C GLU A 56 -27.11 13.46 -19.64
N TRP A 57 -28.38 13.21 -19.30
CA TRP A 57 -29.41 12.89 -20.28
C TRP A 57 -30.22 14.11 -20.61
N SER A 58 -30.37 14.38 -21.90
CA SER A 58 -31.29 15.40 -22.38
C SER A 58 -32.74 15.02 -22.08
N ARG A 59 -33.47 15.85 -21.33
CA ARG A 59 -34.88 15.64 -20.96
C ARG A 59 -35.80 15.45 -22.15
N ASP A 60 -35.53 16.13 -23.26
CA ASP A 60 -36.35 16.11 -24.47
C ASP A 60 -36.05 14.93 -25.38
N HIS A 61 -34.80 14.36 -25.28
CA HIS A 61 -34.33 13.35 -26.21
C HIS A 61 -34.25 11.93 -25.62
N ILE A 62 -34.18 11.79 -24.29
CA ILE A 62 -34.09 10.49 -23.61
C ILE A 62 -35.32 10.33 -22.71
N VAL A 63 -36.23 9.48 -23.11
CA VAL A 63 -37.57 9.35 -22.51
C VAL A 63 -37.97 7.88 -22.33
N VAL A 64 -39.03 7.63 -21.59
CA VAL A 64 -39.71 6.33 -21.57
C VAL A 64 -40.50 6.17 -22.89
N GLY A 65 -40.45 5.01 -23.51
CA GLY A 65 -41.22 4.66 -24.70
C GLY A 65 -41.92 3.33 -24.55
N ASP A 66 -43.05 3.16 -25.28
CA ASP A 66 -43.86 1.95 -25.26
C ASP A 66 -43.72 1.19 -26.57
N ILE A 67 -43.08 -0.01 -26.55
CA ILE A 67 -43.04 -0.91 -27.70
C ILE A 67 -44.36 -1.64 -27.77
N THR A 68 -45.12 -1.40 -28.86
CA THR A 68 -46.43 -1.99 -29.09
C THR A 68 -46.40 -3.22 -29.99
N LYS A 69 -45.30 -3.35 -30.80
CA LYS A 69 -45.17 -4.45 -31.78
C LYS A 69 -43.70 -4.69 -32.11
N VAL A 70 -43.33 -5.96 -32.33
CA VAL A 70 -41.97 -6.34 -32.76
C VAL A 70 -42.06 -7.17 -34.05
N GLU A 71 -41.49 -6.67 -35.15
CA GLU A 71 -41.58 -7.25 -36.48
C GLU A 71 -40.23 -7.79 -36.97
N HIS A 72 -40.28 -8.68 -37.98
CA HIS A 72 -39.11 -9.19 -38.65
C HIS A 72 -38.42 -8.09 -39.49
N HIS A 73 -37.07 -8.02 -39.42
CA HIS A 73 -36.33 -7.18 -40.34
C HIS A 73 -36.31 -7.87 -41.74
N PRO A 74 -36.63 -7.15 -42.84
CA PRO A 74 -36.76 -7.77 -44.18
C PRO A 74 -35.45 -8.36 -44.72
N ASN A 75 -34.28 -7.89 -44.28
CA ASN A 75 -32.97 -8.24 -44.86
C ASN A 75 -31.94 -8.66 -43.79
N ALA A 76 -32.38 -9.03 -42.58
CA ALA A 76 -31.42 -9.41 -41.49
C ALA A 76 -32.09 -10.23 -40.39
N ASP A 77 -31.64 -11.48 -40.17
CA ASP A 77 -32.25 -12.40 -39.21
C ASP A 77 -32.01 -12.01 -37.74
N ARG A 78 -30.90 -11.34 -37.47
CA ARG A 78 -30.50 -10.90 -36.12
C ARG A 78 -30.92 -9.46 -35.79
N LEU A 79 -31.80 -8.86 -36.59
CA LEU A 79 -32.40 -7.56 -36.34
C LEU A 79 -33.89 -7.66 -36.27
N VAL A 80 -34.52 -6.79 -35.47
CA VAL A 80 -35.96 -6.61 -35.35
C VAL A 80 -36.33 -5.15 -35.56
N LEU A 81 -37.58 -4.93 -36.00
CA LEU A 81 -38.19 -3.62 -36.10
C LEU A 81 -39.26 -3.50 -35.00
N ALA A 82 -39.02 -2.64 -34.04
CA ALA A 82 -39.95 -2.36 -32.97
C ALA A 82 -40.77 -1.11 -33.28
N GLN A 83 -42.10 -1.21 -33.21
CA GLN A 83 -43.02 -0.06 -33.26
C GLN A 83 -43.08 0.51 -31.86
N LEU A 84 -42.55 1.71 -31.67
CA LEU A 84 -42.38 2.37 -30.37
C LEU A 84 -43.10 3.69 -30.34
N TYR A 85 -44.00 3.87 -29.36
CA TYR A 85 -44.71 5.12 -29.08
C TYR A 85 -43.90 5.93 -28.03
N ASP A 86 -43.63 7.20 -28.34
CA ASP A 86 -42.77 8.05 -27.49
C ASP A 86 -43.50 9.12 -26.68
N GLY A 87 -44.83 8.93 -26.55
CA GLY A 87 -45.75 9.90 -25.94
C GLY A 87 -46.35 10.90 -26.94
N GLN A 88 -45.80 11.00 -28.15
CA GLN A 88 -46.30 11.91 -29.19
C GLN A 88 -46.64 11.18 -30.50
N GLN A 89 -45.76 10.32 -30.97
CA GLN A 89 -45.92 9.60 -32.23
C GLN A 89 -45.28 8.21 -32.18
N VAL A 90 -45.62 7.37 -33.16
CA VAL A 90 -45.02 6.03 -33.28
C VAL A 90 -43.79 6.07 -34.18
N HIS A 91 -42.70 5.47 -33.73
CA HIS A 91 -41.45 5.35 -34.45
C HIS A 91 -41.14 3.89 -34.77
N THR A 92 -40.47 3.64 -35.90
CA THR A 92 -39.90 2.32 -36.19
C THR A 92 -38.47 2.30 -35.70
N VAL A 93 -38.16 1.55 -34.64
CA VAL A 93 -36.84 1.41 -34.04
C VAL A 93 -36.21 0.12 -34.51
N LEU A 94 -34.99 0.22 -35.05
CA LEU A 94 -34.17 -0.91 -35.44
C LEU A 94 -33.26 -1.32 -34.31
N THR A 95 -33.31 -2.57 -33.88
CA THR A 95 -32.45 -3.09 -32.81
C THR A 95 -32.04 -4.53 -33.03
N GLY A 96 -30.89 -4.92 -32.47
CA GLY A 96 -30.42 -6.30 -32.41
C GLY A 96 -30.58 -6.94 -31.04
N ALA A 97 -31.30 -6.31 -30.11
CA ALA A 97 -31.44 -6.75 -28.74
C ALA A 97 -32.08 -8.14 -28.62
N PRO A 98 -31.41 -9.15 -28.04
CA PRO A 98 -31.88 -10.53 -27.97
C PRO A 98 -33.19 -10.67 -27.16
N ASN A 99 -33.36 -9.84 -26.11
CA ASN A 99 -34.51 -9.86 -25.23
C ASN A 99 -35.85 -9.37 -25.90
N LEU A 100 -35.76 -8.88 -27.14
CA LEU A 100 -36.93 -8.59 -27.95
C LEU A 100 -37.30 -9.73 -28.95
N TYR A 101 -36.43 -10.73 -29.11
CA TYR A 101 -36.68 -11.81 -30.08
C TYR A 101 -37.89 -12.68 -29.74
N GLU A 102 -38.19 -12.85 -28.48
CA GLU A 102 -39.39 -13.61 -28.07
C GLU A 102 -40.71 -12.97 -28.51
N TYR A 103 -40.75 -11.66 -28.76
CA TYR A 103 -41.93 -10.89 -29.20
C TYR A 103 -42.02 -10.80 -30.73
N LYS A 104 -41.01 -11.26 -31.44
CA LYS A 104 -40.86 -11.12 -32.90
C LYS A 104 -41.97 -11.85 -33.63
N GLY A 105 -42.74 -11.10 -34.42
CA GLY A 105 -43.81 -11.64 -35.28
C GLY A 105 -45.08 -12.07 -34.56
N LYS A 106 -45.25 -11.75 -33.26
CA LYS A 106 -46.46 -12.08 -32.47
C LYS A 106 -47.62 -11.12 -32.71
N GLY A 107 -47.48 -10.12 -33.59
CA GLY A 107 -48.49 -9.08 -33.83
C GLY A 107 -48.40 -7.96 -32.80
N ASP A 108 -49.52 -7.26 -32.57
CA ASP A 108 -49.59 -6.24 -31.53
C ASP A 108 -49.56 -6.90 -30.15
N LEU A 109 -48.74 -6.35 -29.25
CA LEU A 109 -48.60 -6.87 -27.91
C LEU A 109 -49.85 -6.54 -27.09
N SER A 110 -50.31 -7.49 -26.29
CA SER A 110 -51.46 -7.29 -25.39
C SER A 110 -51.18 -6.21 -24.33
N GLN A 111 -49.92 -6.08 -23.94
CA GLN A 111 -49.42 -5.04 -23.06
C GLN A 111 -48.14 -4.47 -23.68
N PRO A 112 -48.01 -3.14 -23.88
CA PRO A 112 -46.82 -2.54 -24.39
C PRO A 112 -45.60 -2.77 -23.46
N LEU A 113 -44.42 -2.96 -24.07
CA LEU A 113 -43.18 -3.03 -23.29
C LEU A 113 -42.65 -1.62 -23.07
N LYS A 114 -42.58 -1.20 -21.83
CA LYS A 114 -41.96 0.08 -21.44
C LYS A 114 -40.44 -0.02 -21.53
N VAL A 115 -39.79 0.90 -22.26
CA VAL A 115 -38.36 0.84 -22.52
C VAL A 115 -37.71 2.22 -22.40
N ALA A 116 -36.39 2.24 -22.18
CA ALA A 116 -35.57 3.46 -22.31
C ALA A 116 -35.40 3.79 -23.80
N TYR A 117 -35.84 4.97 -24.21
CA TYR A 117 -35.84 5.39 -25.61
C TYR A 117 -35.05 6.69 -25.83
N ALA A 118 -34.15 6.66 -26.82
CA ALA A 118 -33.40 7.81 -27.29
C ALA A 118 -33.87 8.26 -28.67
N ARG A 119 -34.31 9.53 -28.74
CA ARG A 119 -34.68 10.23 -29.96
C ARG A 119 -33.50 10.64 -30.82
N GLU A 120 -33.76 11.13 -32.03
CA GLU A 120 -32.75 11.75 -32.90
C GLU A 120 -32.02 12.87 -32.12
N ASP A 121 -30.69 13.02 -32.32
CA ASP A 121 -29.80 13.95 -31.64
C ASP A 121 -29.51 13.64 -30.17
N ALA A 122 -30.02 12.60 -29.56
CA ALA A 122 -29.64 12.15 -28.23
C ALA A 122 -28.15 11.80 -28.18
N GLN A 123 -27.51 12.13 -27.07
CA GLN A 123 -26.09 11.79 -26.79
C GLN A 123 -26.04 10.60 -25.82
N LEU A 124 -25.30 9.56 -26.20
CA LEU A 124 -25.18 8.30 -25.48
C LEU A 124 -23.74 7.81 -25.53
N TYR A 125 -23.39 6.85 -24.67
CA TYR A 125 -22.15 6.11 -24.84
C TYR A 125 -22.23 5.10 -25.99
N ASN A 126 -21.10 4.86 -26.67
CA ASN A 126 -20.97 3.81 -27.67
C ASN A 126 -20.96 2.43 -26.97
N GLY A 127 -22.08 1.69 -27.07
CA GLY A 127 -22.21 0.37 -26.45
C GLY A 127 -21.15 -0.67 -26.87
N TYR A 128 -20.55 -0.50 -28.06
CA TYR A 128 -19.54 -1.41 -28.62
C TYR A 128 -18.09 -1.03 -28.27
N SER A 129 -17.87 0.17 -27.71
CA SER A 129 -16.53 0.60 -27.28
C SER A 129 -16.23 0.14 -25.86
N SER A 130 -14.97 -0.23 -25.59
CA SER A 130 -14.48 -0.42 -24.22
C SER A 130 -14.30 0.91 -23.48
N ASP A 131 -14.11 1.99 -24.23
CA ASP A 131 -13.94 3.34 -23.71
C ASP A 131 -15.31 4.04 -23.68
N GLN A 132 -15.48 4.98 -22.76
CA GLN A 132 -16.72 5.77 -22.64
C GLN A 132 -16.82 6.83 -23.76
N GLU A 133 -16.75 6.37 -25.01
CA GLU A 133 -16.86 7.20 -26.19
C GLU A 133 -18.30 7.69 -26.36
N LEU A 134 -18.48 9.00 -26.47
CA LEU A 134 -19.78 9.61 -26.68
C LEU A 134 -20.17 9.60 -28.16
N ILE A 135 -21.37 9.13 -28.46
CA ILE A 135 -21.97 9.17 -29.78
C ILE A 135 -23.25 10.01 -29.77
N ARG A 136 -23.54 10.65 -30.90
CA ARG A 136 -24.82 11.32 -31.13
C ARG A 136 -25.63 10.53 -32.13
N ILE A 137 -26.88 10.27 -31.80
CA ILE A 137 -27.80 9.56 -32.73
C ILE A 137 -28.07 10.44 -33.92
N LYS A 138 -27.73 9.94 -35.11
CA LYS A 138 -27.98 10.59 -36.39
C LYS A 138 -28.76 9.68 -37.32
N ARG A 139 -29.60 10.26 -38.16
CA ARG A 139 -30.36 9.53 -39.18
C ARG A 139 -29.41 8.83 -40.15
N LYS A 140 -29.56 7.53 -40.29
CA LYS A 140 -28.81 6.66 -41.20
C LYS A 140 -29.63 5.49 -41.72
N LYS A 141 -29.26 4.91 -42.87
CA LYS A 141 -29.88 3.67 -43.37
C LYS A 141 -29.04 2.47 -42.94
N ILE A 142 -29.66 1.52 -42.26
CA ILE A 142 -29.05 0.27 -41.85
C ILE A 142 -29.79 -0.88 -42.52
N ARG A 143 -29.12 -1.64 -43.36
CA ARG A 143 -29.67 -2.73 -44.15
C ARG A 143 -30.97 -2.40 -44.89
N GLY A 144 -31.11 -1.15 -45.34
CA GLY A 144 -32.26 -0.67 -46.14
C GLY A 144 -33.35 0.01 -45.32
N VAL A 145 -33.33 -0.08 -44.01
CA VAL A 145 -34.31 0.58 -43.11
C VAL A 145 -33.69 1.86 -42.53
N GLU A 146 -34.47 2.91 -42.46
CA GLU A 146 -34.07 4.18 -41.85
C GLU A 146 -34.01 4.04 -40.32
N SER A 147 -32.89 4.41 -39.68
CA SER A 147 -32.68 4.39 -38.25
C SER A 147 -32.22 5.79 -37.78
N TYR A 148 -32.96 6.38 -36.85
CA TYR A 148 -32.75 7.73 -36.34
C TYR A 148 -33.07 7.82 -34.85
N SER A 149 -33.31 6.70 -34.20
CA SER A 149 -33.59 6.60 -32.76
C SER A 149 -33.20 5.22 -32.25
N MET A 150 -33.19 5.01 -30.95
CA MET A 150 -32.72 3.77 -30.38
C MET A 150 -33.48 3.42 -29.08
N ALA A 151 -33.83 2.16 -28.88
CA ALA A 151 -34.10 1.60 -27.56
C ALA A 151 -32.76 1.27 -26.90
N CYS A 152 -32.52 1.80 -25.70
CA CYS A 152 -31.19 1.84 -25.08
C CYS A 152 -30.95 0.62 -24.19
N SER A 153 -29.67 0.20 -24.17
CA SER A 153 -29.12 -0.66 -23.15
C SER A 153 -28.59 0.19 -21.94
N GLU A 154 -28.25 -0.46 -20.85
CA GLU A 154 -27.71 0.21 -19.67
C GLU A 154 -26.34 0.84 -19.93
N LYS A 155 -25.49 0.19 -20.73
CA LYS A 155 -24.18 0.69 -21.10
C LYS A 155 -24.26 1.99 -21.89
N GLU A 156 -25.20 2.09 -22.82
CA GLU A 156 -25.41 3.30 -23.60
C GLU A 156 -25.85 4.50 -22.75
N LEU A 157 -26.58 4.22 -21.66
CA LEU A 157 -27.02 5.22 -20.71
C LEU A 157 -26.00 5.48 -19.56
N GLY A 158 -24.91 4.70 -19.49
CA GLY A 158 -23.92 4.84 -18.45
C GLY A 158 -24.35 4.32 -17.08
N ILE A 159 -25.32 3.40 -17.03
CA ILE A 159 -25.82 2.78 -15.79
C ILE A 159 -24.93 1.61 -15.37
N SER A 160 -24.56 0.73 -16.30
CA SER A 160 -23.71 -0.45 -16.11
C SER A 160 -22.96 -0.83 -17.38
N ASP A 161 -22.16 -1.89 -17.36
CA ASP A 161 -21.48 -2.42 -18.55
C ASP A 161 -22.36 -3.37 -19.40
N GLU A 162 -23.63 -3.59 -19.00
CA GLU A 162 -24.56 -4.50 -19.69
C GLU A 162 -25.01 -3.91 -21.01
N HIS A 163 -24.79 -4.64 -22.11
CA HIS A 163 -25.05 -4.19 -23.49
C HIS A 163 -25.89 -5.16 -24.31
N GLU A 164 -26.10 -6.39 -23.87
CA GLU A 164 -26.71 -7.42 -24.71
C GLU A 164 -28.22 -7.21 -24.99
N GLY A 165 -28.91 -6.44 -24.14
CA GLY A 165 -30.37 -6.19 -24.30
C GLY A 165 -30.73 -4.72 -24.16
N VAL A 166 -31.97 -4.39 -24.52
CA VAL A 166 -32.60 -3.11 -24.19
C VAL A 166 -33.18 -3.15 -22.79
N ILE A 167 -33.24 -2.00 -22.13
CA ILE A 167 -33.91 -1.88 -20.83
C ILE A 167 -35.40 -2.05 -21.02
N ILE A 168 -35.99 -3.03 -20.33
CA ILE A 168 -37.43 -3.21 -20.24
C ILE A 168 -37.84 -2.95 -18.80
N PHE A 169 -38.69 -1.96 -18.59
CA PHE A 169 -39.21 -1.56 -17.30
C PHE A 169 -40.39 -2.41 -16.86
N ASP A 170 -40.68 -2.42 -15.57
CA ASP A 170 -41.89 -3.00 -15.01
C ASP A 170 -43.12 -2.17 -15.43
N ASP A 171 -44.31 -2.76 -15.26
CA ASP A 171 -45.62 -2.13 -15.63
C ASP A 171 -45.88 -0.82 -14.87
N GLU A 172 -45.25 -0.66 -13.68
CA GLU A 172 -45.36 0.53 -12.84
C GLU A 172 -44.51 1.73 -13.34
N ALA A 173 -43.72 1.55 -14.39
CA ALA A 173 -42.96 2.64 -14.97
C ALA A 173 -43.87 3.75 -15.52
N PRO A 174 -43.44 5.01 -15.55
CA PRO A 174 -44.27 6.14 -15.98
C PRO A 174 -44.68 6.04 -17.43
N GLU A 175 -45.62 6.89 -17.83
CA GLU A 175 -46.16 6.95 -19.19
C GLU A 175 -45.10 7.30 -20.24
N ALA A 176 -45.29 6.81 -21.46
CA ALA A 176 -44.42 7.13 -22.59
C ALA A 176 -44.28 8.66 -22.78
N GLY A 177 -43.07 9.12 -23.04
CA GLY A 177 -42.71 10.55 -23.18
C GLY A 177 -42.23 11.18 -21.88
N THR A 178 -42.31 10.51 -20.74
CA THR A 178 -41.71 10.99 -19.49
C THR A 178 -40.17 11.03 -19.62
N PRO A 179 -39.51 12.16 -19.29
CA PRO A 179 -38.06 12.23 -19.31
C PRO A 179 -37.44 11.14 -18.43
N LEU A 180 -36.55 10.35 -18.98
CA LEU A 180 -35.95 9.20 -18.28
C LEU A 180 -35.20 9.60 -17.01
N VAL A 181 -34.60 10.78 -17.01
CA VAL A 181 -33.89 11.34 -15.84
C VAL A 181 -34.81 11.54 -14.63
N ASP A 182 -36.09 11.80 -14.81
CA ASP A 182 -37.06 11.98 -13.73
C ASP A 182 -37.47 10.63 -13.10
N TYR A 183 -37.29 9.53 -13.83
CA TYR A 183 -37.65 8.19 -13.38
C TYR A 183 -36.52 7.44 -12.73
N ILE A 184 -35.35 7.37 -13.40
CA ILE A 184 -34.20 6.58 -12.95
C ILE A 184 -32.89 7.37 -12.87
N GLY A 185 -32.95 8.71 -12.99
CA GLY A 185 -31.80 9.56 -12.80
C GLY A 185 -31.31 9.52 -11.36
N ASP A 186 -29.99 9.38 -11.14
CA ASP A 186 -29.39 9.27 -9.80
C ASP A 186 -27.97 9.80 -9.74
N ALA A 187 -27.47 9.96 -8.52
CA ALA A 187 -26.05 10.17 -8.25
C ALA A 187 -25.54 9.07 -7.32
N VAL A 188 -24.49 8.39 -7.72
CA VAL A 188 -23.92 7.26 -6.98
C VAL A 188 -22.61 7.70 -6.36
N LEU A 189 -22.54 7.69 -5.03
CA LEU A 189 -21.33 7.95 -4.26
C LEU A 189 -20.46 6.67 -4.23
N ASP A 190 -19.18 6.77 -4.57
CA ASP A 190 -18.22 5.69 -4.31
C ASP A 190 -17.43 6.00 -3.05
N ILE A 191 -17.72 5.23 -1.98
CA ILE A 191 -17.24 5.49 -0.63
C ILE A 191 -16.17 4.46 -0.26
N ALA A 192 -14.99 4.92 0.14
CA ALA A 192 -13.95 4.09 0.74
C ALA A 192 -14.31 3.76 2.19
N ILE A 193 -14.48 2.48 2.52
CA ILE A 193 -14.82 2.04 3.87
C ILE A 193 -13.57 1.48 4.54
N THR A 194 -13.10 2.15 5.59
CA THR A 194 -11.98 1.72 6.43
C THR A 194 -12.40 0.58 7.39
N PRO A 195 -11.48 -0.24 7.90
CA PRO A 195 -11.84 -1.35 8.79
C PRO A 195 -12.58 -0.95 10.07
N ASN A 196 -12.28 0.21 10.67
CA ASN A 196 -12.99 0.74 11.84
C ASN A 196 -14.40 1.24 11.52
N MET A 197 -14.70 1.49 10.24
CA MET A 197 -16.01 1.91 9.74
C MET A 197 -16.78 0.77 9.06
N ALA A 198 -16.44 -0.50 9.36
CA ALA A 198 -17.02 -1.69 8.70
C ALA A 198 -18.56 -1.72 8.71
N ARG A 199 -19.21 -1.22 9.77
CA ARG A 199 -20.67 -1.09 9.89
C ARG A 199 -21.30 -0.25 8.78
N ASN A 200 -20.52 0.63 8.17
CA ASN A 200 -20.96 1.52 7.09
C ASN A 200 -20.83 0.88 5.70
N ALA A 201 -20.47 -0.41 5.62
CA ALA A 201 -20.51 -1.17 4.37
C ALA A 201 -21.96 -1.57 3.98
N SER A 202 -22.94 -0.68 4.25
CA SER A 202 -24.36 -0.85 3.97
C SER A 202 -25.06 0.49 3.77
N MET A 203 -26.22 0.49 3.12
CA MET A 203 -27.07 1.69 2.96
C MET A 203 -27.49 2.24 4.33
N MET A 204 -27.90 1.35 5.25
CA MET A 204 -28.30 1.75 6.61
C MET A 204 -27.15 2.35 7.39
N GLY A 205 -25.92 1.83 7.25
CA GLY A 205 -24.73 2.39 7.88
C GLY A 205 -24.48 3.82 7.43
N VAL A 206 -24.46 4.04 6.10
CA VAL A 206 -24.27 5.39 5.54
C VAL A 206 -25.44 6.34 5.89
N ALA A 207 -26.69 5.83 5.87
CA ALA A 207 -27.87 6.62 6.27
C ALA A 207 -27.77 7.10 7.73
N ARG A 208 -27.30 6.26 8.63
CA ARG A 208 -27.09 6.57 10.06
C ARG A 208 -26.03 7.66 10.26
N GLU A 209 -24.91 7.55 9.56
CA GLU A 209 -23.86 8.57 9.58
C GLU A 209 -24.39 9.92 9.09
N LEU A 210 -25.09 9.89 7.95
CA LEU A 210 -25.63 11.11 7.37
C LEU A 210 -26.74 11.70 8.23
N GLY A 211 -27.60 10.86 8.84
CA GLY A 211 -28.60 11.28 9.80
C GLY A 211 -27.99 11.98 11.02
N ALA A 212 -26.88 11.44 11.53
CA ALA A 212 -26.15 12.07 12.64
C ALA A 212 -25.54 13.42 12.24
N LEU A 213 -24.93 13.51 11.06
CA LEU A 213 -24.32 14.73 10.53
C LEU A 213 -25.34 15.84 10.23
N THR A 214 -26.52 15.47 9.75
CA THR A 214 -27.58 16.41 9.37
C THR A 214 -28.64 16.60 10.45
N GLN A 215 -28.54 15.87 11.56
CA GLN A 215 -29.53 15.80 12.64
C GLN A 215 -30.92 15.40 12.13
N THR A 216 -30.97 14.53 11.13
CA THR A 216 -32.20 14.05 10.50
C THR A 216 -32.53 12.63 11.00
N PRO A 217 -33.80 12.33 11.33
CA PRO A 217 -34.19 10.99 11.74
C PRO A 217 -33.94 9.93 10.66
N VAL A 218 -33.51 8.73 11.08
CA VAL A 218 -33.26 7.59 10.21
C VAL A 218 -34.42 6.61 10.29
N HIS A 219 -34.90 6.15 9.12
CA HIS A 219 -35.97 5.16 8.99
C HIS A 219 -35.37 3.77 8.73
N TYR A 220 -35.65 2.82 9.61
CA TYR A 220 -35.15 1.45 9.48
C TYR A 220 -36.13 0.59 8.65
N PRO A 221 -35.61 -0.32 7.80
CA PRO A 221 -36.45 -1.25 7.06
C PRO A 221 -37.19 -2.20 8.01
N ALA A 222 -38.43 -2.56 7.64
CA ALA A 222 -39.19 -3.53 8.41
C ALA A 222 -38.54 -4.92 8.38
N THR A 223 -38.35 -5.52 9.56
CA THR A 223 -37.73 -6.83 9.75
C THR A 223 -38.73 -7.91 10.22
N ASN A 224 -40.02 -7.64 10.10
CA ASN A 224 -41.06 -8.59 10.43
C ASN A 224 -41.27 -9.59 9.30
N MET A 225 -41.44 -10.84 9.63
CA MET A 225 -41.71 -11.96 8.72
C MET A 225 -43.13 -12.45 8.86
N THR A 226 -43.87 -12.57 7.75
CA THR A 226 -45.24 -13.02 7.71
C THR A 226 -45.30 -14.53 7.52
N ARG A 227 -45.91 -15.25 8.50
CA ARG A 227 -46.12 -16.71 8.42
C ARG A 227 -47.52 -17.06 8.03
N ASP A 228 -47.68 -18.12 7.23
CA ASP A 228 -48.95 -18.75 7.02
C ASP A 228 -49.24 -19.78 8.12
N THR A 229 -50.14 -19.44 8.99
CA THR A 229 -50.62 -20.33 10.09
C THR A 229 -51.92 -21.07 9.73
N SER A 230 -52.46 -20.86 8.55
CA SER A 230 -53.69 -21.47 8.11
C SER A 230 -53.51 -22.92 7.61
N GLN A 231 -52.31 -23.29 7.25
CA GLN A 231 -51.92 -24.60 6.72
C GLN A 231 -50.74 -25.18 7.51
N THR A 232 -50.56 -26.48 7.48
CA THR A 232 -49.41 -27.18 8.06
C THR A 232 -48.45 -27.56 6.95
N SER A 233 -47.20 -27.27 7.14
CA SER A 233 -46.15 -27.69 6.19
C SER A 233 -46.05 -29.23 6.16
N THR A 234 -45.92 -29.76 4.97
CA THR A 234 -45.57 -31.18 4.74
C THR A 234 -44.07 -31.45 4.73
N ILE A 235 -43.24 -30.39 4.77
CA ILE A 235 -41.79 -30.45 4.73
C ILE A 235 -41.27 -30.19 6.14
N ASN A 236 -40.44 -31.11 6.61
CA ASN A 236 -39.79 -30.94 7.93
C ASN A 236 -38.73 -29.86 7.87
N MET A 237 -38.59 -29.11 8.96
CA MET A 237 -37.52 -28.15 9.14
C MET A 237 -36.14 -28.84 9.27
N PRO A 238 -35.04 -28.26 8.75
CA PRO A 238 -33.71 -28.76 8.98
C PRO A 238 -33.29 -28.62 10.45
N SER A 239 -32.34 -29.41 10.89
CA SER A 239 -31.62 -29.21 12.17
C SER A 239 -30.35 -28.41 11.88
N ILE A 240 -29.98 -27.50 12.79
CA ILE A 240 -28.75 -26.72 12.72
C ILE A 240 -27.90 -26.97 13.93
N GLU A 241 -26.61 -27.32 13.71
CA GLU A 241 -25.62 -27.56 14.74
C GLU A 241 -24.39 -26.69 14.49
N ILE A 242 -23.98 -25.92 15.51
CA ILE A 242 -22.76 -25.14 15.47
C ILE A 242 -21.68 -25.96 16.18
N GLY A 243 -20.74 -26.52 15.39
CA GLY A 243 -19.61 -27.28 15.92
C GLY A 243 -18.48 -26.40 16.44
N GLU A 244 -18.30 -25.23 15.89
CA GLU A 244 -17.24 -24.28 16.25
C GLU A 244 -17.81 -22.88 16.62
N PRO A 245 -18.34 -22.73 17.85
CA PRO A 245 -19.02 -21.48 18.26
C PRO A 245 -18.13 -20.23 18.23
N GLU A 246 -16.82 -20.37 18.40
CA GLU A 246 -15.86 -19.26 18.32
C GLU A 246 -15.67 -18.76 16.88
N LEU A 247 -15.80 -19.67 15.89
CA LEU A 247 -15.66 -19.34 14.48
C LEU A 247 -16.99 -18.98 13.81
N ASN A 248 -18.09 -19.51 14.35
CA ASN A 248 -19.47 -19.22 13.92
C ASN A 248 -20.33 -18.85 15.13
N PRO A 249 -20.29 -17.60 15.61
CA PRO A 249 -21.04 -17.17 16.79
C PRO A 249 -22.56 -17.34 16.69
N ARG A 250 -23.13 -17.14 15.50
CA ARG A 250 -24.59 -17.27 15.29
C ARG A 250 -24.89 -17.79 13.89
N PHE A 251 -25.88 -18.66 13.80
CA PHE A 251 -26.40 -19.20 12.55
C PHE A 251 -27.92 -19.14 12.56
N THR A 252 -28.50 -18.44 11.57
CA THR A 252 -29.94 -18.35 11.42
C THR A 252 -30.39 -18.91 10.08
N ALA A 253 -31.56 -19.58 10.05
CA ALA A 253 -32.12 -20.07 8.80
C ALA A 253 -33.63 -19.98 8.76
N THR A 254 -34.18 -19.69 7.57
CA THR A 254 -35.62 -19.68 7.28
C THR A 254 -35.90 -20.54 6.07
N LEU A 255 -36.89 -21.47 6.21
CA LEU A 255 -37.39 -22.30 5.11
C LEU A 255 -38.56 -21.61 4.44
N ILE A 256 -38.41 -21.31 3.14
CA ILE A 256 -39.48 -20.73 2.30
C ILE A 256 -39.84 -21.74 1.23
N GLN A 257 -41.12 -22.04 1.12
CA GLN A 257 -41.65 -23.11 0.26
C GLN A 257 -42.49 -22.55 -0.90
N ASN A 258 -42.58 -23.36 -1.95
CA ASN A 258 -43.38 -23.05 -3.15
C ASN A 258 -43.00 -21.74 -3.82
N ILE A 259 -41.71 -21.42 -3.83
CA ILE A 259 -41.24 -20.24 -4.51
C ILE A 259 -41.19 -20.44 -6.03
N LYS A 260 -41.30 -19.36 -6.76
CA LYS A 260 -41.05 -19.27 -8.19
C LYS A 260 -39.81 -18.45 -8.47
N ILE A 261 -38.85 -19.04 -9.17
CA ILE A 261 -37.64 -18.33 -9.59
C ILE A 261 -37.96 -17.53 -10.84
N GLU A 262 -37.79 -16.22 -10.74
CA GLU A 262 -38.08 -15.26 -11.81
C GLU A 262 -36.99 -14.16 -11.78
N PRO A 263 -36.87 -13.35 -12.84
CA PRO A 263 -36.10 -12.11 -12.76
C PRO A 263 -36.64 -11.21 -11.66
N SER A 264 -35.76 -10.52 -10.96
CA SER A 264 -36.15 -9.50 -9.97
C SER A 264 -36.87 -8.33 -10.63
N PRO A 265 -37.74 -7.60 -9.92
CA PRO A 265 -38.29 -6.34 -10.40
C PRO A 265 -37.18 -5.37 -10.83
N TYR A 266 -37.45 -4.56 -11.86
CA TYR A 266 -36.43 -3.68 -12.44
C TYR A 266 -35.83 -2.70 -11.43
N TRP A 267 -36.65 -2.16 -10.52
CA TRP A 267 -36.15 -1.27 -9.47
C TRP A 267 -35.05 -1.90 -8.59
N MET A 268 -35.16 -3.20 -8.29
CA MET A 268 -34.17 -3.95 -7.54
C MET A 268 -32.92 -4.21 -8.39
N GLN A 269 -33.10 -4.63 -9.64
CA GLN A 269 -32.00 -4.82 -10.58
C GLN A 269 -31.19 -3.52 -10.75
N LEU A 270 -31.84 -2.39 -10.92
CA LEU A 270 -31.21 -1.08 -11.07
C LEU A 270 -30.37 -0.71 -9.85
N ARG A 271 -30.90 -0.86 -8.64
CA ARG A 271 -30.14 -0.61 -7.39
C ARG A 271 -28.92 -1.50 -7.25
N LEU A 272 -29.05 -2.78 -7.58
CA LEU A 272 -27.92 -3.72 -7.57
C LEU A 272 -26.83 -3.29 -8.56
N ARG A 273 -27.20 -2.95 -9.80
CA ARG A 273 -26.25 -2.48 -10.82
C ARG A 273 -25.56 -1.18 -10.43
N MET A 274 -26.33 -0.20 -9.96
CA MET A 274 -25.77 1.06 -9.45
C MET A 274 -24.81 0.83 -8.28
N SER A 275 -25.05 -0.22 -7.50
CA SER A 275 -24.17 -0.63 -6.39
C SER A 275 -23.02 -1.57 -6.82
N GLY A 276 -22.88 -1.83 -8.13
CA GLY A 276 -21.80 -2.63 -8.72
C GLY A 276 -22.01 -4.14 -8.64
N MET A 277 -23.27 -4.61 -8.52
CA MET A 277 -23.63 -6.03 -8.51
C MET A 277 -24.47 -6.40 -9.73
N ARG A 278 -24.23 -7.59 -10.26
CA ARG A 278 -25.01 -8.13 -11.40
C ARG A 278 -26.24 -8.84 -10.88
N PRO A 279 -27.48 -8.49 -11.34
CA PRO A 279 -28.68 -9.24 -11.06
C PRO A 279 -28.64 -10.65 -11.69
N ILE A 280 -29.24 -11.62 -11.00
CA ILE A 280 -29.27 -13.03 -11.41
C ILE A 280 -30.70 -13.54 -11.44
N ASN A 281 -31.34 -13.62 -10.28
CA ASN A 281 -32.76 -14.00 -10.11
C ASN A 281 -33.30 -13.43 -8.79
N ASN A 282 -34.59 -13.45 -8.60
CA ASN A 282 -35.25 -12.84 -7.45
C ASN A 282 -34.73 -13.32 -6.09
N VAL A 283 -34.29 -14.56 -5.93
CA VAL A 283 -33.78 -15.08 -4.65
C VAL A 283 -32.35 -14.58 -4.40
N VAL A 284 -31.46 -14.77 -5.36
CA VAL A 284 -30.04 -14.32 -5.24
C VAL A 284 -29.96 -12.80 -5.13
N ASP A 285 -30.77 -12.10 -5.90
CA ASP A 285 -30.81 -10.63 -5.91
C ASP A 285 -31.31 -10.09 -4.56
N ILE A 286 -32.30 -10.74 -3.94
CA ILE A 286 -32.76 -10.37 -2.59
C ILE A 286 -31.62 -10.58 -1.55
N THR A 287 -30.86 -11.67 -1.61
CA THR A 287 -29.73 -11.87 -0.69
C THR A 287 -28.68 -10.77 -0.85
N ASN A 288 -28.37 -10.38 -2.08
CA ASN A 288 -27.46 -9.28 -2.40
C ASN A 288 -28.02 -7.91 -1.99
N TYR A 289 -29.31 -7.69 -2.24
CA TYR A 289 -30.00 -6.46 -1.86
C TYR A 289 -29.96 -6.23 -0.34
N VAL A 290 -30.34 -7.24 0.46
CA VAL A 290 -30.35 -7.13 1.92
C VAL A 290 -28.92 -7.02 2.46
N MET A 291 -27.92 -7.66 1.85
CA MET A 291 -26.53 -7.46 2.19
C MET A 291 -26.10 -5.99 1.97
N LEU A 292 -26.48 -5.37 0.87
CA LEU A 292 -26.20 -3.95 0.62
C LEU A 292 -27.04 -3.02 1.51
N GLU A 293 -28.30 -3.40 1.79
CA GLU A 293 -29.21 -2.63 2.64
C GLU A 293 -28.76 -2.61 4.10
N MET A 294 -28.48 -3.80 4.69
CA MET A 294 -28.27 -3.96 6.13
C MET A 294 -26.85 -4.33 6.53
N GLY A 295 -25.98 -4.69 5.59
CA GLY A 295 -24.59 -5.06 5.87
C GLY A 295 -24.38 -6.54 6.23
N GLN A 296 -25.42 -7.36 6.24
CA GLN A 296 -25.37 -8.79 6.53
C GLN A 296 -25.38 -9.58 5.22
N PRO A 297 -24.28 -10.29 4.86
CA PRO A 297 -24.35 -11.25 3.76
C PRO A 297 -25.24 -12.44 4.09
N LEU A 298 -26.01 -12.89 3.11
CA LEU A 298 -26.89 -14.05 3.20
C LEU A 298 -26.52 -15.06 2.11
N HIS A 299 -26.95 -16.32 2.34
CA HIS A 299 -26.86 -17.36 1.34
C HIS A 299 -28.21 -18.10 1.21
N ALA A 300 -28.49 -18.60 0.02
CA ALA A 300 -29.72 -19.35 -0.27
C ALA A 300 -29.36 -20.74 -0.82
N PHE A 301 -29.80 -21.78 -0.15
CA PHE A 301 -29.65 -23.16 -0.60
C PHE A 301 -30.93 -23.68 -1.24
N ASP A 302 -30.81 -24.48 -2.29
CA ASP A 302 -31.91 -25.31 -2.77
C ASP A 302 -32.20 -26.39 -1.72
N TYR A 303 -33.35 -26.26 -1.05
CA TYR A 303 -33.70 -27.15 0.04
C TYR A 303 -34.05 -28.57 -0.43
N ASP A 304 -34.58 -28.74 -1.62
CA ASP A 304 -34.88 -30.07 -2.16
C ASP A 304 -33.60 -30.85 -2.48
N VAL A 305 -32.53 -30.14 -2.93
CA VAL A 305 -31.21 -30.74 -3.07
C VAL A 305 -30.64 -31.15 -1.72
N LEU A 306 -30.74 -30.32 -0.68
CA LEU A 306 -30.28 -30.67 0.68
C LEU A 306 -31.04 -31.91 1.21
N ARG A 307 -32.36 -31.99 0.97
CA ARG A 307 -33.16 -33.18 1.35
C ARG A 307 -32.74 -34.46 0.62
N ALA A 308 -32.41 -34.33 -0.66
CA ALA A 308 -31.93 -35.44 -1.47
C ALA A 308 -30.55 -35.98 -1.00
N ARG A 309 -29.71 -35.12 -0.49
CA ARG A 309 -28.37 -35.45 0.08
C ARG A 309 -28.47 -36.10 1.46
N SER A 310 -29.59 -35.89 2.18
CA SER A 310 -29.81 -36.44 3.52
C SER A 310 -30.42 -37.83 3.50
N GLU A 311 -29.83 -38.79 4.19
CA GLU A 311 -30.35 -40.14 4.33
C GLU A 311 -31.76 -40.19 5.00
N THR A 312 -32.00 -39.28 5.94
CA THR A 312 -33.25 -39.19 6.71
C THR A 312 -34.30 -38.29 6.01
N LYS A 313 -33.97 -37.66 4.89
CA LYS A 313 -34.81 -36.63 4.23
C LYS A 313 -35.06 -35.38 5.10
N VAL A 314 -34.41 -35.28 6.25
CA VAL A 314 -34.38 -34.09 7.09
C VAL A 314 -32.91 -33.65 7.19
N PRO A 315 -32.51 -32.60 6.49
CA PRO A 315 -31.12 -32.16 6.49
C PRO A 315 -30.66 -31.71 7.87
N VAL A 316 -29.45 -32.08 8.22
CA VAL A 316 -28.70 -31.51 9.36
C VAL A 316 -27.58 -30.66 8.81
N ILE A 317 -27.67 -29.37 9.07
CA ILE A 317 -26.64 -28.40 8.66
C ILE A 317 -25.69 -28.22 9.86
N THR A 318 -24.42 -28.47 9.63
CA THR A 318 -23.39 -28.35 10.68
C THR A 318 -22.32 -27.36 10.25
N THR A 319 -21.94 -26.46 11.13
CA THR A 319 -20.73 -25.65 10.90
C THR A 319 -19.54 -26.32 11.60
N ARG A 320 -18.47 -26.62 10.83
CA ARG A 320 -17.34 -27.39 11.30
C ARG A 320 -16.04 -27.05 10.55
N LEU A 321 -14.93 -27.51 11.09
CA LEU A 321 -13.65 -27.54 10.35
C LEU A 321 -13.63 -28.72 9.34
N PRO A 322 -12.76 -28.65 8.29
CA PRO A 322 -12.67 -29.69 7.27
C PRO A 322 -12.12 -31.01 7.85
N MET A 323 -12.48 -32.12 7.21
CA MET A 323 -11.77 -33.38 7.38
C MET A 323 -10.44 -33.34 6.62
N SER A 324 -9.49 -34.19 7.02
CA SER A 324 -8.19 -34.25 6.35
C SER A 324 -8.34 -34.54 4.86
N GLY A 325 -7.85 -33.62 4.01
CA GLY A 325 -7.91 -33.74 2.55
C GLY A 325 -9.30 -33.48 1.94
N GLU A 326 -10.22 -32.88 2.71
CA GLU A 326 -11.56 -32.51 2.18
C GLU A 326 -11.43 -31.43 1.11
N ASN A 327 -12.20 -31.58 0.03
CA ASN A 327 -12.23 -30.66 -1.09
C ASN A 327 -13.66 -30.15 -1.28
N ILE A 328 -13.78 -28.94 -1.84
CA ILE A 328 -15.06 -28.36 -2.27
C ILE A 328 -14.90 -27.76 -3.67
N GLU A 329 -15.89 -27.98 -4.54
CA GLU A 329 -16.05 -27.21 -5.76
C GLU A 329 -16.91 -25.98 -5.46
N THR A 330 -16.34 -24.80 -5.61
CA THR A 330 -16.98 -23.51 -5.32
C THR A 330 -17.74 -22.98 -6.52
N LEU A 331 -18.61 -21.97 -6.33
CA LEU A 331 -19.47 -21.36 -7.36
C LEU A 331 -18.70 -20.81 -8.58
N ASP A 332 -17.41 -20.56 -8.46
CA ASP A 332 -16.52 -20.19 -9.56
C ASP A 332 -16.01 -21.39 -10.39
N GLY A 333 -16.48 -22.62 -10.08
CA GLY A 333 -16.09 -23.85 -10.75
C GLY A 333 -14.69 -24.37 -10.38
N VAL A 334 -14.06 -23.82 -9.35
CA VAL A 334 -12.72 -24.21 -8.90
C VAL A 334 -12.82 -25.23 -7.75
N THR A 335 -12.17 -26.39 -7.91
CA THR A 335 -12.03 -27.36 -6.81
C THR A 335 -10.88 -26.92 -5.90
N ARG A 336 -11.17 -26.73 -4.61
CA ARG A 336 -10.23 -26.25 -3.59
C ARG A 336 -9.97 -27.31 -2.55
N THR A 337 -8.70 -27.55 -2.25
CA THR A 337 -8.28 -28.34 -1.08
C THR A 337 -8.30 -27.43 0.14
N LEU A 338 -9.03 -27.83 1.16
CA LEU A 338 -9.31 -26.98 2.30
C LEU A 338 -8.20 -27.07 3.35
N ASP A 339 -7.85 -25.90 3.93
CA ASP A 339 -6.94 -25.81 5.07
C ASP A 339 -7.67 -26.26 6.35
N ASP A 340 -6.93 -26.79 7.31
CA ASP A 340 -7.44 -27.33 8.58
C ASP A 340 -8.17 -26.32 9.48
N PHE A 341 -8.00 -25.03 9.20
CA PHE A 341 -8.64 -23.94 9.94
C PHE A 341 -9.84 -23.31 9.21
N THR A 342 -10.13 -23.70 7.97
CA THR A 342 -11.25 -23.14 7.17
C THR A 342 -12.60 -23.56 7.73
N ILE A 343 -13.44 -22.61 8.16
CA ILE A 343 -14.79 -22.92 8.64
C ILE A 343 -15.73 -23.25 7.46
N LEU A 344 -16.46 -24.33 7.59
CA LEU A 344 -17.40 -24.81 6.58
C LEU A 344 -18.83 -24.81 7.09
N VAL A 345 -19.78 -24.61 6.16
CA VAL A 345 -21.14 -25.07 6.30
C VAL A 345 -21.22 -26.43 5.60
N ALA A 346 -21.68 -27.47 6.27
CA ALA A 346 -21.67 -28.85 5.78
C ALA A 346 -22.96 -29.58 6.13
N ASP A 347 -23.26 -30.63 5.37
CA ASP A 347 -24.29 -31.62 5.70
C ASP A 347 -23.66 -33.03 5.91
N SER A 348 -24.48 -34.05 6.04
CA SER A 348 -24.02 -35.44 6.17
C SER A 348 -23.26 -35.96 4.94
N ALA A 349 -23.42 -35.35 3.79
CA ALA A 349 -22.76 -35.73 2.53
C ALA A 349 -21.46 -34.94 2.26
N GLY A 350 -21.13 -33.89 3.05
CA GLY A 350 -19.90 -33.12 2.92
C GLY A 350 -20.11 -31.61 2.94
N ALA A 351 -19.10 -30.85 2.50
CA ALA A 351 -19.13 -29.41 2.48
C ALA A 351 -20.19 -28.85 1.53
N LEU A 352 -20.90 -27.81 1.96
CA LEU A 352 -21.89 -27.05 1.21
C LEU A 352 -21.37 -25.65 0.81
N SER A 353 -20.59 -25.03 1.71
CA SER A 353 -19.95 -23.73 1.45
C SER A 353 -18.74 -23.52 2.33
N ILE A 354 -17.84 -22.64 1.88
CA ILE A 354 -16.82 -22.02 2.74
C ILE A 354 -17.54 -20.90 3.50
N GLY A 355 -17.67 -21.06 4.81
CA GLY A 355 -18.47 -20.19 5.66
C GLY A 355 -18.14 -18.71 5.48
N GLY A 356 -19.13 -17.90 5.15
CA GLY A 356 -18.99 -16.45 4.97
C GLY A 356 -18.18 -15.96 3.76
N ILE A 357 -17.70 -16.85 2.89
CA ILE A 357 -16.84 -16.46 1.76
C ILE A 357 -17.47 -16.84 0.41
N MET A 358 -17.77 -18.16 0.21
CA MET A 358 -18.23 -18.62 -1.10
C MET A 358 -19.04 -19.91 -0.98
N GLY A 359 -20.18 -19.97 -1.64
CA GLY A 359 -21.02 -21.16 -1.74
C GLY A 359 -20.37 -22.27 -2.59
N GLY A 360 -20.79 -23.50 -2.36
CA GLY A 360 -20.48 -24.63 -3.23
C GLY A 360 -21.47 -24.75 -4.38
N GLY A 361 -21.01 -25.23 -5.53
CA GLY A 361 -21.85 -25.41 -6.72
C GLY A 361 -22.97 -26.46 -6.60
N ASN A 362 -22.86 -27.36 -5.61
CA ASN A 362 -23.76 -28.51 -5.48
C ASN A 362 -25.10 -28.23 -4.81
N SER A 363 -25.36 -27.05 -4.30
CA SER A 363 -26.56 -26.68 -3.54
C SER A 363 -27.12 -25.32 -3.90
N GLU A 364 -26.69 -24.76 -5.04
CA GLU A 364 -27.11 -23.43 -5.46
C GLU A 364 -28.57 -23.42 -5.95
N VAL A 365 -29.19 -22.26 -5.85
CA VAL A 365 -30.55 -22.00 -6.37
C VAL A 365 -30.53 -21.99 -7.90
N SER A 366 -31.42 -22.77 -8.52
CA SER A 366 -31.58 -22.90 -9.96
C SER A 366 -32.98 -22.52 -10.39
N ASN A 367 -33.21 -22.43 -11.70
CA ASN A 367 -34.56 -22.15 -12.23
C ASN A 367 -35.63 -23.21 -11.86
N SER A 368 -35.21 -24.40 -11.39
CA SER A 368 -36.10 -25.46 -10.95
C SER A 368 -36.35 -25.51 -9.45
N THR A 369 -35.66 -24.64 -8.70
CA THR A 369 -35.80 -24.57 -7.24
C THR A 369 -37.20 -24.13 -6.83
N THR A 370 -37.82 -24.90 -5.91
CA THR A 370 -39.17 -24.59 -5.38
C THR A 370 -39.18 -24.36 -3.87
N ASN A 371 -38.16 -24.83 -3.17
CA ASN A 371 -38.01 -24.62 -1.73
C ASN A 371 -36.61 -24.10 -1.45
N VAL A 372 -36.51 -23.03 -0.69
CA VAL A 372 -35.23 -22.38 -0.35
C VAL A 372 -35.01 -22.38 1.15
N LEU A 373 -33.84 -22.78 1.55
CA LEU A 373 -33.32 -22.52 2.89
C LEU A 373 -32.44 -21.27 2.85
N LEU A 374 -32.94 -20.20 3.43
CA LEU A 374 -32.25 -18.92 3.51
C LEU A 374 -31.38 -18.86 4.77
N GLU A 375 -30.05 -18.66 4.62
CA GLU A 375 -29.06 -18.56 5.68
C GLU A 375 -28.67 -17.11 5.92
N ALA A 376 -28.53 -16.72 7.20
CA ALA A 376 -27.75 -15.56 7.63
C ALA A 376 -26.97 -15.94 8.87
N ALA A 377 -25.64 -15.88 8.78
CA ALA A 377 -24.75 -16.32 9.85
C ALA A 377 -23.70 -15.25 10.15
N SER A 378 -23.07 -15.33 11.32
CA SER A 378 -21.92 -14.53 11.71
C SER A 378 -20.67 -15.37 11.80
N TRP A 379 -19.53 -14.83 11.40
CA TRP A 379 -18.26 -15.53 11.29
C TRP A 379 -17.11 -14.74 11.93
N ASP A 380 -16.13 -15.45 12.48
CA ASP A 380 -14.91 -14.83 12.99
C ASP A 380 -14.12 -14.13 11.88
N LEU A 381 -13.89 -12.85 12.05
CA LEU A 381 -13.25 -12.00 11.02
C LEU A 381 -11.78 -12.41 10.74
N ILE A 382 -11.08 -12.95 11.75
CA ILE A 382 -9.68 -13.37 11.60
C ILE A 382 -9.62 -14.65 10.77
N ASN A 383 -10.51 -15.61 11.07
CA ASN A 383 -10.63 -16.84 10.31
C ASN A 383 -10.98 -16.57 8.84
N ILE A 384 -11.94 -15.68 8.58
CA ILE A 384 -12.30 -15.27 7.22
C ILE A 384 -11.11 -14.68 6.48
N ARG A 385 -10.36 -13.74 7.08
CA ARG A 385 -9.15 -13.15 6.46
C ARG A 385 -8.10 -14.21 6.14
N LYS A 386 -7.85 -15.10 7.09
CA LYS A 386 -6.88 -16.18 6.96
C LYS A 386 -7.25 -17.11 5.81
N THR A 387 -8.53 -17.51 5.72
CA THR A 387 -9.05 -18.37 4.66
C THR A 387 -9.00 -17.70 3.29
N ILE A 388 -9.39 -16.43 3.16
CA ILE A 388 -9.31 -15.67 1.90
C ILE A 388 -7.86 -15.64 1.39
N THR A 389 -6.90 -15.42 2.27
CA THR A 389 -5.47 -15.33 1.91
C THR A 389 -4.91 -16.71 1.50
N SER A 390 -5.15 -17.76 2.28
CA SER A 390 -4.60 -19.09 2.02
C SER A 390 -5.19 -19.73 0.77
N GLN A 391 -6.48 -19.55 0.54
CA GLN A 391 -7.19 -20.08 -0.62
C GLN A 391 -7.08 -19.19 -1.87
N GLN A 392 -6.36 -18.05 -1.77
CA GLN A 392 -6.20 -17.06 -2.86
C GLN A 392 -7.55 -16.65 -3.47
N LEU A 393 -8.58 -16.52 -2.64
CA LEU A 393 -9.90 -16.10 -3.06
C LEU A 393 -9.91 -14.60 -3.35
N GLN A 394 -10.50 -14.23 -4.49
CA GLN A 394 -10.84 -12.82 -4.69
C GLN A 394 -11.86 -12.41 -3.64
N SER A 395 -11.70 -11.22 -3.08
CA SER A 395 -12.63 -10.74 -2.06
C SER A 395 -14.04 -10.60 -2.64
N SER A 396 -14.93 -11.57 -2.33
CA SER A 396 -16.35 -11.43 -2.61
C SER A 396 -16.95 -10.31 -1.77
N GLN A 397 -18.12 -9.80 -2.15
CA GLN A 397 -18.85 -8.79 -1.35
C GLN A 397 -19.18 -9.28 0.07
N ALA A 398 -19.41 -10.59 0.22
CA ALA A 398 -19.57 -11.24 1.52
C ALA A 398 -18.25 -11.28 2.30
N GLY A 399 -17.18 -11.81 1.69
CA GLY A 399 -15.84 -11.84 2.28
C GLY A 399 -15.31 -10.45 2.66
N TYR A 400 -15.61 -9.41 1.85
CA TYR A 400 -15.28 -8.03 2.16
C TYR A 400 -15.89 -7.56 3.49
N ARG A 401 -17.17 -7.91 3.77
CA ARG A 401 -17.87 -7.53 5.00
C ARG A 401 -17.43 -8.38 6.17
N PHE A 402 -17.46 -9.70 6.04
CA PHE A 402 -17.07 -10.60 7.14
C PHE A 402 -15.61 -10.44 7.57
N SER A 403 -14.69 -10.18 6.64
CA SER A 403 -13.28 -9.93 6.97
C SER A 403 -13.05 -8.64 7.76
N ARG A 404 -14.03 -7.74 7.82
CA ARG A 404 -13.99 -6.50 8.61
C ARG A 404 -14.79 -6.59 9.91
N GLY A 405 -15.68 -7.59 10.00
CA GLY A 405 -16.55 -7.85 11.13
C GLY A 405 -18.00 -7.49 10.82
N VAL A 406 -18.88 -8.49 10.99
CA VAL A 406 -20.33 -8.35 10.91
C VAL A 406 -20.91 -8.81 12.23
N SER A 407 -21.70 -7.96 12.88
CA SER A 407 -22.27 -8.28 14.18
C SER A 407 -23.23 -9.48 14.11
N PRO A 408 -23.16 -10.43 15.05
CA PRO A 408 -24.11 -11.52 15.13
C PRO A 408 -25.55 -11.04 15.36
N GLU A 409 -25.76 -9.83 15.92
CA GLU A 409 -27.10 -9.32 16.24
C GLU A 409 -27.92 -8.95 15.00
N ILE A 410 -27.28 -8.59 13.87
CA ILE A 410 -27.99 -8.24 12.66
C ILE A 410 -28.44 -9.48 11.85
N ALA A 411 -27.91 -10.68 12.11
CA ALA A 411 -28.17 -11.88 11.33
C ALA A 411 -29.66 -12.24 11.28
N ALA A 412 -30.33 -12.31 12.45
CA ALA A 412 -31.74 -12.66 12.50
C ALA A 412 -32.65 -11.60 11.87
N ARG A 413 -32.36 -10.31 12.09
CA ARG A 413 -33.11 -9.20 11.50
C ARG A 413 -33.02 -9.23 9.97
N SER A 414 -31.81 -9.45 9.44
CA SER A 414 -31.58 -9.51 7.99
C SER A 414 -32.18 -10.76 7.36
N ASN A 415 -32.14 -11.91 8.06
CA ASN A 415 -32.81 -13.14 7.59
C ASN A 415 -34.31 -12.91 7.47
N CYS A 416 -34.98 -12.35 8.50
CA CYS A 416 -36.40 -12.05 8.47
C CYS A 416 -36.74 -11.05 7.35
N ARG A 417 -35.93 -10.00 7.14
CA ARG A 417 -36.10 -9.03 6.04
C ARG A 417 -36.03 -9.73 4.68
N ALA A 418 -35.02 -10.52 4.42
CA ALA A 418 -34.81 -11.23 3.18
C ALA A 418 -35.91 -12.31 2.97
N ALA A 419 -36.28 -13.04 4.01
CA ALA A 419 -37.34 -14.05 3.93
C ALA A 419 -38.70 -13.44 3.54
N GLU A 420 -39.07 -12.28 4.10
CA GLU A 420 -40.29 -11.57 3.72
C GLU A 420 -40.23 -11.07 2.27
N MET A 421 -39.06 -10.59 1.82
CA MET A 421 -38.89 -10.20 0.41
C MET A 421 -38.98 -11.40 -0.54
N VAL A 422 -38.36 -12.56 -0.22
CA VAL A 422 -38.49 -13.80 -1.00
C VAL A 422 -39.94 -14.29 -1.02
N ARG A 423 -40.63 -14.25 0.14
CA ARG A 423 -42.04 -14.59 0.22
C ARG A 423 -42.90 -13.72 -0.71
N SER A 424 -42.67 -12.43 -0.69
CA SER A 424 -43.42 -11.43 -1.43
C SER A 424 -43.14 -11.49 -2.95
N LEU A 425 -41.86 -11.45 -3.34
CA LEU A 425 -41.44 -11.37 -4.75
C LEU A 425 -41.25 -12.73 -5.42
N GLY A 426 -41.11 -13.80 -4.65
CA GLY A 426 -41.01 -15.17 -5.15
C GLY A 426 -42.32 -15.96 -4.97
N HIS A 427 -43.39 -15.31 -4.50
CA HIS A 427 -44.70 -15.92 -4.21
C HIS A 427 -44.63 -17.12 -3.26
N GLY A 428 -43.64 -17.15 -2.39
CA GLY A 428 -43.38 -18.24 -1.46
C GLY A 428 -44.24 -18.21 -0.18
N ILE A 429 -44.19 -19.29 0.56
CA ILE A 429 -44.90 -19.45 1.82
C ILE A 429 -43.92 -19.79 2.92
N ILE A 430 -44.01 -19.11 4.06
CA ILE A 430 -43.26 -19.37 5.28
C ILE A 430 -44.20 -19.97 6.32
N PHE A 431 -43.96 -21.21 6.72
CA PHE A 431 -44.81 -21.91 7.70
C PHE A 431 -44.25 -21.86 9.12
N HIS A 432 -42.96 -21.78 9.26
CA HIS A 432 -42.26 -21.92 10.55
C HIS A 432 -41.52 -20.62 10.94
N ASP A 433 -41.22 -20.49 12.23
CA ASP A 433 -40.35 -19.44 12.72
C ASP A 433 -38.94 -19.66 12.21
N ILE A 434 -38.15 -18.60 12.27
CA ILE A 434 -36.69 -18.63 12.00
C ILE A 434 -36.02 -19.64 12.97
N ILE A 435 -35.15 -20.47 12.44
CA ILE A 435 -34.21 -21.25 13.26
C ILE A 435 -33.08 -20.27 13.64
N ASP A 436 -32.85 -20.12 14.92
CA ASP A 436 -31.81 -19.21 15.44
C ASP A 436 -30.93 -19.99 16.44
N LYS A 437 -29.69 -20.20 16.10
CA LYS A 437 -28.68 -20.83 16.95
C LYS A 437 -27.66 -19.77 17.33
N TYR A 438 -27.65 -19.39 18.61
CA TYR A 438 -26.80 -18.35 19.17
C TYR A 438 -26.22 -18.80 20.52
N PRO A 439 -25.14 -19.63 20.50
CA PRO A 439 -24.59 -20.24 21.72
C PRO A 439 -24.12 -19.20 22.76
N HIS A 440 -23.45 -18.12 22.30
CA HIS A 440 -22.84 -17.11 23.14
C HIS A 440 -23.30 -15.71 22.68
N HIS A 441 -24.26 -15.15 23.40
CA HIS A 441 -24.80 -13.83 23.08
C HIS A 441 -23.72 -12.74 23.19
N HIS A 442 -23.66 -11.87 22.19
CA HIS A 442 -22.81 -10.69 22.24
C HIS A 442 -23.28 -9.74 23.33
N VAL A 443 -22.34 -9.15 24.05
CA VAL A 443 -22.64 -8.15 25.09
C VAL A 443 -21.97 -6.85 24.68
N SER A 444 -22.77 -5.83 24.43
CA SER A 444 -22.29 -4.50 24.05
C SER A 444 -21.46 -3.87 25.15
N ASN A 445 -20.35 -3.25 24.75
CA ASN A 445 -19.44 -2.58 25.67
C ASN A 445 -20.07 -1.29 26.24
N THR A 446 -19.94 -1.11 27.55
CA THR A 446 -20.30 0.16 28.22
C THR A 446 -19.03 0.87 28.67
N VAL A 447 -18.81 2.05 28.14
CA VAL A 447 -17.64 2.90 28.40
C VAL A 447 -17.99 3.98 29.40
N LYS A 448 -17.13 4.23 30.39
CA LYS A 448 -17.25 5.35 31.33
C LYS A 448 -16.43 6.52 30.81
N LEU A 449 -17.09 7.53 30.30
CA LEU A 449 -16.48 8.71 29.71
C LEU A 449 -16.61 9.93 30.66
N PRO A 450 -15.53 10.34 31.34
CA PRO A 450 -15.52 11.62 32.08
C PRO A 450 -15.61 12.79 31.08
N ILE A 451 -16.48 13.76 31.37
CA ILE A 451 -16.66 14.95 30.50
C ILE A 451 -15.34 15.73 30.34
N SER A 452 -14.53 15.79 31.42
CA SER A 452 -13.21 16.43 31.41
C SER A 452 -12.21 15.77 30.44
N GLU A 453 -12.40 14.49 30.13
CA GLU A 453 -11.52 13.76 29.21
C GLU A 453 -11.74 14.21 27.76
N ILE A 454 -12.97 14.54 27.39
CA ILE A 454 -13.30 15.11 26.07
C ILE A 454 -12.50 16.40 25.88
N GLN A 455 -12.61 17.33 26.87
CA GLN A 455 -11.88 18.60 26.83
C GLN A 455 -10.35 18.40 26.81
N ARG A 456 -9.85 17.45 27.61
CA ARG A 456 -8.41 17.13 27.63
C ARG A 456 -7.88 16.66 26.28
N CYS A 457 -8.65 15.78 25.60
CA CYS A 457 -8.22 15.21 24.32
C CYS A 457 -8.41 16.16 23.15
N LEU A 458 -9.55 16.86 23.08
CA LEU A 458 -9.89 17.71 21.93
C LEU A 458 -9.42 19.17 22.09
N GLY A 459 -9.04 19.58 23.31
CA GLY A 459 -8.59 20.94 23.59
C GLY A 459 -9.71 21.99 23.57
N ILE A 460 -10.95 21.57 23.42
CA ILE A 460 -12.15 22.41 23.37
C ILE A 460 -13.21 21.95 24.38
N GLU A 461 -14.13 22.83 24.74
CA GLU A 461 -15.28 22.54 25.59
C GLU A 461 -16.53 22.37 24.73
N ILE A 462 -17.03 21.12 24.59
CA ILE A 462 -18.29 20.84 23.89
C ILE A 462 -19.40 20.74 24.95
N PRO A 463 -20.55 21.40 24.77
CA PRO A 463 -21.69 21.30 25.70
C PRO A 463 -22.11 19.84 25.88
N THR A 464 -22.29 19.42 27.15
CA THR A 464 -22.59 18.00 27.44
C THR A 464 -23.85 17.50 26.72
N ASP A 465 -24.87 18.33 26.57
CA ASP A 465 -26.11 17.95 25.90
C ASP A 465 -25.88 17.73 24.40
N GLU A 466 -24.96 18.46 23.78
CA GLU A 466 -24.55 18.27 22.40
C GLU A 466 -23.77 16.94 22.23
N VAL A 467 -22.84 16.63 23.14
CA VAL A 467 -22.16 15.33 23.19
C VAL A 467 -23.16 14.19 23.27
N VAL A 468 -24.16 14.31 24.14
CA VAL A 468 -25.22 13.30 24.30
C VAL A 468 -26.06 13.16 23.01
N ASN A 469 -26.40 14.26 22.36
CA ASN A 469 -27.18 14.26 21.13
C ASN A 469 -26.40 13.58 19.97
N ILE A 470 -25.10 13.87 19.83
CA ILE A 470 -24.23 13.22 18.85
C ILE A 470 -24.22 11.70 19.05
N LEU A 471 -24.01 11.26 20.29
CA LEU A 471 -23.94 9.83 20.60
C LEU A 471 -25.28 9.13 20.37
N ILE A 472 -26.39 9.76 20.75
CA ILE A 472 -27.75 9.20 20.48
C ILE A 472 -28.03 9.13 18.98
N ALA A 473 -27.63 10.13 18.20
CA ALA A 473 -27.79 10.11 16.75
C ALA A 473 -27.01 8.98 16.06
N LEU A 474 -25.97 8.45 16.72
CA LEU A 474 -25.18 7.28 16.30
C LEU A 474 -25.66 5.97 16.97
N ASP A 475 -26.88 5.95 17.53
CA ASP A 475 -27.51 4.82 18.21
C ASP A 475 -26.84 4.39 19.53
N PHE A 476 -25.93 5.18 20.13
CA PHE A 476 -25.43 4.89 21.47
C PHE A 476 -26.48 5.14 22.55
N THR A 477 -26.52 4.28 23.55
CA THR A 477 -27.31 4.55 24.76
C THR A 477 -26.46 5.31 25.79
N VAL A 478 -26.91 6.47 26.24
CA VAL A 478 -26.14 7.33 27.11
C VAL A 478 -26.86 7.57 28.43
N GLU A 479 -26.23 7.22 29.55
CA GLU A 479 -26.70 7.55 30.93
C GLU A 479 -25.74 8.57 31.55
N LYS A 480 -26.28 9.75 31.93
CA LYS A 480 -25.49 10.78 32.62
C LYS A 480 -25.52 10.55 34.13
N ARG A 481 -24.35 10.33 34.73
CA ARG A 481 -24.18 10.21 36.19
C ARG A 481 -23.14 11.22 36.68
N LYS A 482 -23.60 12.37 37.21
CA LYS A 482 -22.74 13.52 37.57
C LYS A 482 -21.92 13.99 36.38
N ASN A 483 -20.59 13.94 36.48
CA ASN A 483 -19.63 14.36 35.44
C ASN A 483 -19.08 13.20 34.59
N ILE A 484 -19.76 12.06 34.62
CA ILE A 484 -19.38 10.86 33.82
C ILE A 484 -20.58 10.47 32.99
N LEU A 485 -20.35 10.24 31.69
CA LEU A 485 -21.29 9.60 30.79
C LEU A 485 -21.01 8.10 30.77
N HIS A 486 -22.04 7.29 31.01
CA HIS A 486 -22.01 5.85 30.75
C HIS A 486 -22.55 5.62 29.34
N VAL A 487 -21.67 5.31 28.39
CA VAL A 487 -21.99 5.20 26.98
C VAL A 487 -21.97 3.72 26.60
N THR A 488 -23.13 3.16 26.24
CA THR A 488 -23.24 1.78 25.77
C THR A 488 -23.28 1.77 24.25
N ALA A 489 -22.37 1.03 23.63
CA ALA A 489 -22.28 0.90 22.19
C ALA A 489 -23.48 0.13 21.64
N PRO A 490 -24.03 0.47 20.45
CA PRO A 490 -24.99 -0.36 19.76
C PRO A 490 -24.39 -1.71 19.33
N ASP A 491 -25.25 -2.67 19.04
CA ASP A 491 -24.87 -4.07 18.81
C ASP A 491 -23.93 -4.26 17.59
N ASP A 492 -23.94 -3.34 16.65
CA ASP A 492 -23.13 -3.40 15.42
C ASP A 492 -21.79 -2.67 15.51
N ARG A 493 -21.50 -2.06 16.67
CA ARG A 493 -20.23 -1.37 16.95
C ARG A 493 -19.22 -2.32 17.58
N LEU A 494 -18.68 -3.24 16.76
CA LEU A 494 -17.63 -4.18 17.17
C LEU A 494 -16.25 -3.52 17.34
N ASP A 495 -16.10 -2.31 16.87
CA ASP A 495 -14.90 -1.48 16.93
C ASP A 495 -14.71 -0.78 18.29
N ILE A 496 -15.78 -0.58 19.08
CA ILE A 496 -15.69 0.11 20.36
C ILE A 496 -15.07 -0.80 21.43
N GLY A 497 -13.90 -0.41 21.88
CA GLY A 497 -13.15 -1.13 22.92
C GLY A 497 -13.66 -0.88 24.34
N VAL A 498 -12.89 -1.29 25.32
CA VAL A 498 -13.16 -1.10 26.74
C VAL A 498 -12.09 -0.21 27.38
N ASN A 499 -12.37 0.35 28.57
CA ASN A 499 -11.43 1.16 29.35
C ASN A 499 -10.88 2.37 28.54
N ALA A 500 -9.56 2.55 28.53
CA ALA A 500 -8.90 3.67 27.86
C ALA A 500 -9.12 3.66 26.34
N THR A 501 -9.09 2.48 25.71
CA THR A 501 -9.37 2.32 24.28
C THR A 501 -10.79 2.75 23.96
N GLY A 502 -11.79 2.20 24.65
CA GLY A 502 -13.18 2.61 24.44
C GLY A 502 -13.44 4.09 24.72
N THR A 503 -12.72 4.69 25.67
CA THR A 503 -12.80 6.14 25.90
C THR A 503 -12.31 6.94 24.69
N ALA A 504 -11.18 6.51 24.09
CA ALA A 504 -10.65 7.14 22.87
C ALA A 504 -11.61 6.96 21.68
N ASP A 505 -12.16 5.74 21.52
CA ASP A 505 -13.10 5.43 20.44
C ASP A 505 -14.37 6.30 20.53
N ILE A 506 -14.92 6.50 21.73
CA ILE A 506 -16.09 7.38 21.90
C ILE A 506 -15.74 8.86 21.65
N ILE A 507 -14.54 9.31 22.05
CA ILE A 507 -14.09 10.68 21.78
C ILE A 507 -13.89 10.89 20.27
N GLU A 508 -13.39 9.88 19.53
CA GLU A 508 -13.32 9.91 18.06
C GLU A 508 -14.71 10.13 17.46
N GLU A 509 -15.73 9.38 17.91
CA GLU A 509 -17.10 9.52 17.42
C GLU A 509 -17.65 10.94 17.65
N ILE A 510 -17.38 11.50 18.82
CA ILE A 510 -17.81 12.87 19.14
C ILE A 510 -17.10 13.86 18.23
N ALA A 511 -15.77 13.75 18.09
CA ALA A 511 -14.96 14.69 17.32
C ALA A 511 -15.31 14.69 15.82
N ARG A 512 -15.50 13.51 15.22
CA ARG A 512 -15.79 13.40 13.79
C ARG A 512 -17.19 13.92 13.39
N ILE A 513 -18.20 13.74 14.28
CA ILE A 513 -19.55 14.27 14.03
C ILE A 513 -19.65 15.76 14.41
N TRP A 514 -18.93 16.20 15.45
CA TRP A 514 -18.78 17.62 15.76
C TRP A 514 -18.12 18.39 14.63
N GLY A 515 -17.21 17.75 13.88
CA GLY A 515 -16.41 18.28 12.78
C GLY A 515 -15.02 18.70 13.25
N PHE A 516 -13.99 18.05 12.69
CA PHE A 516 -12.59 18.38 13.00
C PHE A 516 -12.24 19.83 12.62
N GLU A 517 -12.90 20.39 11.62
CA GLU A 517 -12.75 21.79 11.20
C GLU A 517 -13.21 22.80 12.26
N ASN A 518 -14.04 22.38 13.21
CA ASN A 518 -14.48 23.21 14.34
C ASN A 518 -13.49 23.19 15.51
N ILE A 519 -12.44 22.37 15.45
CA ILE A 519 -11.40 22.31 16.47
C ILE A 519 -10.30 23.29 16.08
N PRO A 520 -10.04 24.35 16.89
CA PRO A 520 -9.04 25.35 16.57
C PRO A 520 -7.62 24.78 16.67
N GLU A 521 -6.74 25.26 15.79
CA GLU A 521 -5.32 24.98 15.89
C GLU A 521 -4.74 25.55 17.19
N THR A 522 -4.00 24.74 17.93
CA THR A 522 -3.24 25.16 19.10
C THR A 522 -1.79 25.40 18.73
N GLN A 523 -1.29 26.58 19.11
CA GLN A 523 0.15 26.88 18.98
C GLN A 523 0.89 26.36 20.22
N ILE A 524 2.09 25.86 20.00
CA ILE A 524 2.99 25.46 21.07
C ILE A 524 3.39 26.74 21.84
N ALA A 525 2.97 26.83 23.10
CA ALA A 525 3.25 27.99 23.98
C ALA A 525 4.33 27.67 25.02
N ASP A 526 5.17 26.66 24.77
CA ASP A 526 6.25 26.29 25.66
C ASP A 526 7.52 27.09 25.39
N LEU A 527 8.36 27.20 26.41
CA LEU A 527 9.71 27.74 26.25
C LEU A 527 10.50 26.84 25.31
N MET A 528 11.18 27.46 24.34
CA MET A 528 12.09 26.73 23.48
C MET A 528 13.12 25.99 24.36
N PRO A 529 13.28 24.69 24.17
CA PRO A 529 14.30 23.93 24.88
C PRO A 529 15.68 24.54 24.59
N LYS A 530 16.58 24.48 25.57
CA LYS A 530 17.96 24.91 25.33
C LYS A 530 18.53 24.13 24.15
N GLN A 531 18.99 24.84 23.15
CA GLN A 531 19.63 24.24 22.00
C GLN A 531 20.88 23.47 22.46
N GLN A 532 20.94 22.21 22.10
CA GLN A 532 22.13 21.36 22.31
C GLN A 532 22.69 20.99 20.95
N ASN A 533 23.97 21.22 20.75
CA ASN A 533 24.63 20.79 19.52
C ASN A 533 24.83 19.28 19.54
N ASN A 534 24.50 18.64 18.43
CA ASN A 534 24.84 17.24 18.21
C ASN A 534 26.22 17.16 17.53
N ILE A 535 27.28 17.24 18.32
CA ILE A 535 28.64 17.26 17.82
C ILE A 535 28.97 16.07 16.90
N PRO A 536 28.58 14.82 17.21
CA PRO A 536 28.79 13.71 16.30
C PRO A 536 28.14 13.92 14.93
N LEU A 537 26.91 14.41 14.87
CA LEU A 537 26.22 14.69 13.62
C LEU A 537 26.89 15.84 12.85
N GLU A 538 27.28 16.91 13.52
CA GLU A 538 28.01 18.02 12.89
C GLU A 538 29.35 17.56 12.28
N LYS A 539 30.07 16.65 12.96
CA LYS A 539 31.28 16.06 12.43
C LYS A 539 31.00 15.14 11.23
N GLU A 540 29.95 14.38 11.27
CA GLU A 540 29.51 13.52 10.16
C GLU A 540 29.15 14.36 8.92
N GLU A 541 28.40 15.44 9.09
CA GLU A 541 28.10 16.38 8.00
C GLU A 541 29.36 17.01 7.43
N ARG A 542 30.30 17.39 8.29
CA ARG A 542 31.62 17.92 7.85
C ARG A 542 32.42 16.88 7.05
N ILE A 543 32.36 15.60 7.40
CA ILE A 543 32.99 14.53 6.62
C ILE A 543 32.38 14.47 5.22
N ARG A 544 31.04 14.55 5.09
CA ARG A 544 30.36 14.59 3.79
C ARG A 544 30.82 15.77 2.95
N ASP A 545 30.82 16.98 3.52
CA ASP A 545 31.23 18.19 2.84
C ASP A 545 32.69 18.11 2.33
N ILE A 546 33.59 17.56 3.14
CA ILE A 546 34.99 17.37 2.74
C ILE A 546 35.07 16.39 1.55
N LEU A 547 34.43 15.23 1.65
CA LEU A 547 34.46 14.20 0.58
C LEU A 547 33.86 14.71 -0.72
N VAL A 548 32.76 15.45 -0.66
CA VAL A 548 32.15 16.12 -1.84
C VAL A 548 33.13 17.16 -2.43
N THR A 549 33.80 17.95 -1.58
CA THR A 549 34.79 18.95 -2.04
C THR A 549 36.00 18.27 -2.70
N LEU A 550 36.37 17.07 -2.28
CA LEU A 550 37.40 16.23 -2.91
C LEU A 550 36.94 15.56 -4.23
N GLY A 551 35.72 15.80 -4.67
CA GLY A 551 35.17 15.34 -5.94
C GLY A 551 34.52 13.96 -5.92
N LEU A 552 34.12 13.48 -4.75
CA LEU A 552 33.30 12.27 -4.63
C LEU A 552 31.81 12.62 -4.64
N GLN A 553 31.01 11.69 -5.08
CA GLN A 553 29.54 11.78 -5.07
C GLN A 553 29.01 10.91 -3.94
N GLU A 554 28.19 11.49 -3.06
CA GLU A 554 27.48 10.74 -2.05
C GLU A 554 26.37 9.91 -2.68
N ILE A 555 26.22 8.68 -2.20
CA ILE A 555 25.12 7.78 -2.56
C ILE A 555 24.45 7.25 -1.29
N ILE A 556 23.21 6.83 -1.44
CA ILE A 556 22.46 6.14 -0.40
C ILE A 556 21.92 4.84 -1.01
N THR A 557 22.35 3.72 -0.45
CA THR A 557 21.92 2.40 -0.89
C THR A 557 20.97 1.73 0.09
N TYR A 558 20.32 0.64 -0.32
CA TYR A 558 19.45 -0.12 0.57
C TYR A 558 20.24 -0.78 1.70
N ARG A 559 19.68 -0.73 2.91
CA ARG A 559 20.23 -1.41 4.09
C ARG A 559 20.00 -2.92 4.08
N ILE A 560 19.20 -3.40 3.13
CA ILE A 560 18.84 -4.79 2.95
C ILE A 560 19.62 -5.34 1.75
N SER A 561 20.29 -6.47 1.96
CA SER A 561 21.11 -7.19 0.99
C SER A 561 20.81 -8.69 1.09
N SER A 562 21.69 -9.54 0.63
CA SER A 562 21.68 -10.98 0.89
C SER A 562 23.08 -11.48 1.25
N PRO A 563 23.18 -12.60 1.98
CA PRO A 563 24.47 -13.23 2.24
C PRO A 563 25.27 -13.53 0.96
N GLU A 564 24.58 -13.98 -0.11
CA GLU A 564 25.19 -14.29 -1.41
C GLU A 564 25.81 -13.06 -2.06
N GLN A 565 25.14 -11.90 -1.96
CA GLN A 565 25.67 -10.65 -2.49
C GLN A 565 26.93 -10.19 -1.74
N GLU A 566 26.99 -10.39 -0.44
CA GLU A 566 28.15 -9.98 0.37
C GLU A 566 29.32 -10.96 0.26
N GLN A 567 29.07 -12.25 -0.01
CA GLN A 567 30.11 -13.23 -0.29
C GLN A 567 30.97 -12.87 -1.53
N LEU A 568 30.43 -12.05 -2.44
CA LEU A 568 31.18 -11.53 -3.58
C LEU A 568 32.42 -10.74 -3.17
N LEU A 569 32.47 -10.21 -1.94
CA LEU A 569 33.65 -9.53 -1.37
C LEU A 569 34.75 -10.48 -0.91
N GLN A 570 34.52 -11.80 -0.90
CA GLN A 570 35.47 -12.84 -0.44
C GLN A 570 35.90 -12.65 1.04
N ILE A 571 35.08 -12.03 1.85
CA ILE A 571 35.34 -11.92 3.30
C ILE A 571 35.05 -13.27 3.94
N LEU A 572 36.03 -13.81 4.67
CA LEU A 572 35.96 -15.18 5.24
C LEU A 572 35.18 -15.26 6.57
N GLU A 573 34.73 -14.15 7.11
CA GLU A 573 33.98 -14.15 8.37
C GLU A 573 32.47 -14.39 8.11
N ASP A 574 32.06 -15.64 8.24
CA ASP A 574 30.67 -16.07 8.28
C ASP A 574 30.07 -15.73 9.65
N GLY A 575 29.64 -14.49 9.81
CA GLY A 575 28.87 -14.09 10.97
C GLY A 575 27.34 -14.25 10.71
N PRO A 576 26.53 -14.28 11.77
CA PRO A 576 25.09 -14.37 11.63
C PRO A 576 24.51 -13.11 10.96
N TYR A 577 23.45 -13.30 10.16
CA TYR A 577 22.69 -12.20 9.55
C TYR A 577 21.36 -11.98 10.27
N VAL A 578 20.89 -10.74 10.26
CA VAL A 578 19.50 -10.42 10.62
C VAL A 578 18.64 -10.63 9.37
N HIS A 579 17.91 -11.73 9.33
CA HIS A 579 17.04 -12.07 8.21
C HIS A 579 15.67 -11.42 8.33
N LEU A 580 15.09 -11.03 7.19
CA LEU A 580 13.70 -10.61 7.10
C LEU A 580 12.78 -11.83 7.16
N ALA A 581 11.67 -11.73 7.90
CA ALA A 581 10.70 -12.82 8.00
C ALA A 581 9.96 -13.08 6.68
N ASN A 582 9.75 -12.03 5.88
CA ASN A 582 9.01 -12.06 4.62
C ASN A 582 9.68 -11.14 3.58
N PRO A 583 10.85 -11.52 3.03
CA PRO A 583 11.53 -10.71 2.03
C PRO A 583 10.72 -10.62 0.73
N ILE A 584 10.75 -9.45 0.09
CA ILE A 584 10.05 -9.23 -1.19
C ILE A 584 10.76 -10.03 -2.31
N THR A 585 12.10 -10.07 -2.28
CA THR A 585 12.91 -10.86 -3.23
C THR A 585 14.05 -11.57 -2.50
N PRO A 586 14.58 -12.69 -3.02
CA PRO A 586 15.71 -13.39 -2.41
C PRO A 586 16.97 -12.54 -2.27
N GLU A 587 17.21 -11.63 -3.22
CA GLU A 587 18.38 -10.73 -3.26
C GLU A 587 18.33 -9.67 -2.16
N ARG A 588 17.20 -9.52 -1.48
CA ARG A 588 16.97 -8.55 -0.40
C ARG A 588 16.39 -9.24 0.83
N SER A 589 17.08 -10.26 1.32
CA SER A 589 16.62 -11.19 2.37
C SER A 589 17.18 -10.93 3.76
N ALA A 590 18.26 -10.12 3.88
CA ALA A 590 18.94 -9.89 5.16
C ALA A 590 19.45 -8.44 5.27
N MET A 591 19.64 -7.96 6.51
CA MET A 591 20.30 -6.69 6.76
C MET A 591 21.80 -6.81 6.43
N ARG A 592 22.37 -5.78 5.79
CA ARG A 592 23.76 -5.77 5.35
C ARG A 592 24.75 -5.81 6.52
N ARG A 593 25.82 -6.58 6.37
CA ARG A 593 26.99 -6.63 7.25
C ARG A 593 28.18 -5.84 6.69
N SER A 594 28.13 -5.50 5.39
CA SER A 594 29.14 -4.71 4.71
C SER A 594 28.51 -3.56 3.92
N LEU A 595 29.01 -2.34 4.15
CA LEU A 595 28.63 -1.18 3.34
C LEU A 595 29.31 -1.21 1.98
N LEU A 596 30.54 -1.72 1.91
CA LEU A 596 31.34 -1.77 0.68
C LEU A 596 30.64 -2.58 -0.42
N SER A 597 29.98 -3.71 -0.07
CA SER A 597 29.21 -4.51 -1.02
C SER A 597 28.14 -3.67 -1.74
N SER A 598 27.39 -2.89 -0.98
CA SER A 598 26.34 -2.02 -1.51
C SER A 598 26.88 -0.90 -2.42
N VAL A 599 28.02 -0.30 -2.07
CA VAL A 599 28.66 0.75 -2.88
C VAL A 599 29.20 0.16 -4.18
N LEU A 600 29.77 -1.05 -4.13
CA LEU A 600 30.26 -1.76 -5.34
C LEU A 600 29.12 -2.17 -6.27
N GLU A 601 27.99 -2.62 -5.74
CA GLU A 601 26.76 -2.87 -6.53
C GLU A 601 26.32 -1.59 -7.25
N CYS A 602 26.33 -0.46 -6.58
CA CYS A 602 26.03 0.83 -7.20
C CYS A 602 27.04 1.19 -8.29
N ALA A 603 28.35 0.99 -8.05
CA ALA A 603 29.39 1.24 -9.02
C ALA A 603 29.22 0.34 -10.26
N GLN A 604 28.93 -0.95 -10.08
CA GLN A 604 28.62 -1.90 -11.14
C GLN A 604 27.46 -1.42 -12.03
N ASN A 605 26.36 -0.98 -11.41
CA ASN A 605 25.18 -0.52 -12.14
C ASN A 605 25.44 0.76 -12.95
N ASN A 606 26.38 1.59 -12.51
CA ASN A 606 26.75 2.85 -13.17
C ASN A 606 27.90 2.70 -14.17
N SER A 607 28.73 1.66 -14.11
CA SER A 607 29.93 1.50 -14.95
C SER A 607 29.65 1.49 -16.46
N ARG A 608 28.46 1.03 -16.87
CA ARG A 608 28.01 1.06 -18.26
C ARG A 608 27.63 2.45 -18.79
N PHE A 609 27.42 3.42 -17.89
CA PHE A 609 26.98 4.77 -18.25
C PHE A 609 28.04 5.83 -17.99
N GLN A 610 28.98 5.56 -17.06
CA GLN A 610 29.97 6.52 -16.58
C GLN A 610 31.39 5.99 -16.76
N GLN A 611 32.24 6.76 -17.41
CA GLN A 611 33.67 6.42 -17.59
C GLN A 611 34.52 6.72 -16.35
N ARG A 612 33.99 7.52 -15.42
CA ARG A 612 34.61 7.87 -14.14
C ARG A 612 33.56 7.73 -13.03
N ILE A 613 33.89 6.89 -12.07
CA ILE A 613 33.06 6.64 -10.90
C ILE A 613 33.88 7.02 -9.66
N SER A 614 33.35 7.87 -8.82
CA SER A 614 33.95 8.34 -7.58
C SER A 614 32.83 8.48 -6.55
N LEU A 615 32.55 7.41 -5.80
CA LEU A 615 31.41 7.31 -4.91
C LEU A 615 31.84 7.19 -3.46
N PHE A 616 31.03 7.68 -2.55
CA PHE A 616 31.10 7.32 -1.14
C PHE A 616 29.71 7.19 -0.52
N GLU A 617 29.62 6.41 0.53
CA GLU A 617 28.41 6.30 1.37
C GLU A 617 28.83 6.28 2.84
N ILE A 618 28.05 6.97 3.66
CA ILE A 618 28.04 6.83 5.12
C ILE A 618 26.74 6.13 5.51
N GLY A 619 26.84 4.99 6.16
CA GLY A 619 25.67 4.22 6.54
C GLY A 619 25.95 3.09 7.51
N PRO A 620 24.88 2.59 8.17
CA PRO A 620 25.00 1.51 9.15
C PRO A 620 25.20 0.15 8.49
N ILE A 621 25.90 -0.71 9.23
CA ILE A 621 25.92 -2.16 9.04
C ILE A 621 25.38 -2.83 10.31
N TYR A 622 24.94 -4.07 10.23
CA TYR A 622 24.22 -4.77 11.31
C TYR A 622 24.99 -6.03 11.74
N LEU A 623 25.46 -6.04 12.97
CA LEU A 623 26.33 -7.07 13.52
C LEU A 623 25.68 -7.73 14.74
N PRO A 624 24.88 -8.80 14.57
CA PRO A 624 24.17 -9.47 15.67
C PRO A 624 25.10 -10.06 16.74
N GLU A 625 26.31 -10.48 16.34
CA GLU A 625 27.32 -11.05 17.24
C GLU A 625 27.94 -10.05 18.22
N LEU A 626 27.80 -8.76 17.94
CA LEU A 626 28.31 -7.68 18.81
C LEU A 626 27.22 -7.11 19.73
N TYR A 627 26.18 -7.89 20.00
CA TYR A 627 25.14 -7.55 20.96
C TYR A 627 25.73 -7.18 22.33
N SER A 628 25.30 -6.03 22.87
CA SER A 628 25.71 -5.63 24.24
C SER A 628 24.69 -6.17 25.26
N PRO A 629 25.10 -7.11 26.14
CA PRO A 629 24.24 -7.60 27.21
C PRO A 629 23.78 -6.52 28.21
N GLU A 630 24.52 -5.40 28.28
CA GLU A 630 24.24 -4.30 29.22
C GLU A 630 23.02 -3.48 28.78
N GLU A 631 22.70 -3.45 27.51
CA GLU A 631 21.56 -2.69 26.96
C GLU A 631 20.21 -3.44 27.04
N GLN A 632 20.18 -4.70 27.47
CA GLN A 632 18.98 -5.55 27.59
C GLN A 632 18.10 -5.59 26.32
N THR A 633 18.66 -5.28 25.16
CA THR A 633 17.96 -5.29 23.88
C THR A 633 18.45 -6.47 23.06
N ASN A 634 17.53 -7.18 22.39
CA ASN A 634 17.86 -8.21 21.42
C ASN A 634 18.15 -7.62 20.03
N LEU A 635 18.59 -6.37 19.97
CA LEU A 635 18.87 -5.68 18.73
C LEU A 635 20.33 -5.89 18.31
N PRO A 636 20.63 -6.00 17.02
CA PRO A 636 22.01 -6.08 16.52
C PRO A 636 22.75 -4.77 16.78
N HIS A 637 24.06 -4.85 16.90
CA HIS A 637 24.91 -3.65 16.94
C HIS A 637 24.88 -2.95 15.55
N GLU A 638 24.52 -1.67 15.52
CA GLU A 638 24.49 -0.84 14.33
C GLU A 638 25.78 -0.01 14.23
N ALA A 639 26.79 -0.53 13.53
CA ALA A 639 28.06 0.18 13.34
C ALA A 639 27.97 1.09 12.10
N GLN A 640 28.29 2.37 12.29
CA GLN A 640 28.35 3.33 11.17
C GLN A 640 29.68 3.16 10.41
N ARG A 641 29.61 3.04 9.09
CA ARG A 641 30.76 2.89 8.20
C ARG A 641 30.83 4.04 7.20
N LEU A 642 32.03 4.33 6.73
CA LEU A 642 32.30 5.12 5.54
C LEU A 642 32.97 4.23 4.50
N SER A 643 32.32 4.03 3.34
CA SER A 643 32.92 3.32 2.22
C SER A 643 33.11 4.24 1.03
N ILE A 644 34.25 4.10 0.34
CA ILE A 644 34.64 4.87 -0.84
C ILE A 644 34.97 3.89 -1.97
N VAL A 645 34.51 4.17 -3.18
CA VAL A 645 34.84 3.41 -4.39
C VAL A 645 35.20 4.36 -5.52
N LEU A 646 36.37 4.11 -6.15
CA LEU A 646 36.84 4.86 -7.31
C LEU A 646 37.14 3.88 -8.43
N THR A 647 36.77 4.17 -9.66
CA THR A 647 37.20 3.44 -10.85
C THR A 647 37.06 4.29 -12.11
N GLY A 648 37.83 3.95 -13.14
CA GLY A 648 37.78 4.62 -14.43
C GLY A 648 38.82 5.73 -14.61
N GLN A 649 38.49 6.71 -15.43
CA GLN A 649 39.42 7.77 -15.80
C GLN A 649 39.71 8.75 -14.64
N ARG A 650 40.97 9.16 -14.52
CA ARG A 650 41.40 10.15 -13.49
C ARG A 650 40.76 11.52 -13.74
N LEU A 651 40.71 11.98 -14.98
CA LEU A 651 40.07 13.20 -15.42
C LEU A 651 39.16 12.90 -16.61
N SER A 652 38.02 13.56 -16.66
CA SER A 652 37.14 13.47 -17.83
C SER A 652 37.82 13.97 -19.10
N PHE A 653 37.53 13.30 -20.23
CA PHE A 653 38.04 13.73 -21.54
C PHE A 653 37.62 15.16 -21.83
N SER A 654 38.57 16.01 -22.23
CA SER A 654 38.31 17.40 -22.58
C SER A 654 39.33 17.88 -23.63
N TRP A 655 39.13 19.08 -24.13
CA TRP A 655 40.07 19.69 -25.08
C TRP A 655 41.47 19.97 -24.49
N THR A 656 41.56 20.09 -23.16
CA THR A 656 42.81 20.24 -22.42
C THR A 656 43.39 18.92 -21.90
N ASN A 657 42.52 17.93 -21.68
CA ASN A 657 42.94 16.60 -21.22
C ASN A 657 42.58 15.56 -22.30
N LYS A 658 43.62 15.11 -23.01
CA LYS A 658 43.56 14.10 -24.09
C LYS A 658 44.16 12.77 -23.67
N GLN A 659 44.74 12.68 -22.46
CA GLN A 659 45.32 11.46 -21.93
C GLN A 659 44.23 10.67 -21.22
N ASN A 660 44.16 9.36 -21.50
CA ASN A 660 43.23 8.45 -20.85
C ASN A 660 43.84 7.81 -19.60
N ASP A 661 44.47 8.63 -18.75
CA ASP A 661 45.06 8.17 -17.49
C ASP A 661 43.93 7.64 -16.57
N VAL A 662 44.10 6.44 -16.06
CA VAL A 662 43.17 5.82 -15.12
C VAL A 662 43.57 6.11 -13.70
N MET A 663 42.58 6.09 -12.80
CA MET A 663 42.85 6.22 -11.35
C MET A 663 43.63 5.02 -10.85
N ASP A 664 44.53 5.27 -9.92
CA ASP A 664 45.39 4.27 -9.28
C ASP A 664 45.36 4.39 -7.75
N TYR A 665 46.11 3.53 -7.09
CA TYR A 665 46.24 3.50 -5.62
C TYR A 665 46.53 4.88 -5.03
N PHE A 666 47.34 5.70 -5.70
CA PHE A 666 47.74 7.01 -5.18
C PHE A 666 46.65 8.06 -5.30
N ASP A 667 45.70 7.91 -6.23
CA ASP A 667 44.52 8.77 -6.28
C ASP A 667 43.65 8.57 -5.01
N LEU A 668 43.34 7.31 -4.66
CA LEU A 668 42.58 7.01 -3.45
C LEU A 668 43.32 7.44 -2.19
N LYS A 669 44.62 7.11 -2.12
CA LYS A 669 45.45 7.51 -0.98
C LYS A 669 45.51 9.04 -0.82
N GLY A 670 45.62 9.78 -1.93
CA GLY A 670 45.62 11.24 -1.91
C GLY A 670 44.28 11.81 -1.38
N ILE A 671 43.16 11.24 -1.77
CA ILE A 671 41.83 11.61 -1.25
C ILE A 671 41.76 11.35 0.26
N ILE A 672 42.25 10.18 0.72
CA ILE A 672 42.26 9.85 2.16
C ILE A 672 43.20 10.76 2.94
N ASP A 673 44.40 11.03 2.43
CA ASP A 673 45.35 11.98 3.06
C ASP A 673 44.72 13.37 3.22
N GLU A 674 44.13 13.91 2.14
CA GLU A 674 43.51 15.24 2.15
C GLU A 674 42.30 15.29 3.07
N PHE A 675 41.47 14.23 3.04
CA PHE A 675 40.32 14.07 3.96
C PHE A 675 40.77 14.15 5.42
N LEU A 676 41.83 13.40 5.80
CA LEU A 676 42.36 13.41 7.18
C LEU A 676 42.89 14.78 7.55
N GLN A 677 43.62 15.48 6.65
CA GLN A 677 44.11 16.82 6.87
C GLN A 677 43.00 17.86 7.04
N ALA A 678 42.03 17.85 6.14
CA ALA A 678 40.84 18.75 6.19
C ALA A 678 39.99 18.49 7.44
N SER A 679 39.97 17.26 7.93
CA SER A 679 39.31 16.85 9.18
C SER A 679 40.15 17.17 10.43
N HIS A 680 41.37 17.74 10.28
CA HIS A 680 42.35 18.02 11.33
C HIS A 680 42.75 16.78 12.15
N ILE A 681 42.73 15.60 11.56
CA ILE A 681 43.22 14.36 12.16
C ILE A 681 44.73 14.28 11.89
N SER A 682 45.56 14.39 12.91
CA SER A 682 47.01 14.50 12.78
C SER A 682 47.79 13.26 13.22
N ASP A 683 47.21 12.40 14.07
CA ASP A 683 47.88 11.21 14.60
C ASP A 683 47.39 9.95 13.85
N TYR A 684 47.87 9.79 12.62
CA TYR A 684 47.51 8.62 11.79
C TYR A 684 48.75 8.03 11.11
N VAL A 685 48.68 6.74 10.82
CA VAL A 685 49.69 5.99 10.09
C VAL A 685 49.04 5.04 9.09
N PHE A 686 49.58 5.01 7.88
CA PHE A 686 49.26 3.95 6.90
C PHE A 686 50.28 2.82 7.07
N SER A 687 49.76 1.59 7.13
CA SER A 687 50.60 0.38 7.22
C SER A 687 50.23 -0.59 6.11
N PRO A 688 51.20 -1.23 5.44
CA PRO A 688 50.83 -2.35 4.53
C PRO A 688 49.95 -3.35 5.27
N ASP A 689 48.97 -3.90 4.60
CA ASP A 689 48.03 -4.84 5.18
C ASP A 689 47.62 -5.91 4.15
N GLU A 690 47.03 -6.99 4.62
CA GLU A 690 46.49 -8.05 3.78
C GLU A 690 44.98 -8.19 4.09
N HIS A 691 44.15 -8.14 3.07
CA HIS A 691 42.72 -8.26 3.25
C HIS A 691 42.15 -9.05 2.04
N PRO A 692 41.21 -10.02 2.26
CA PRO A 692 40.71 -10.90 1.18
C PRO A 692 40.11 -10.16 0.00
N SER A 693 39.45 -9.04 0.25
CA SER A 693 38.79 -8.25 -0.81
C SER A 693 39.75 -7.38 -1.62
N PHE A 694 41.05 -7.26 -1.20
CA PHE A 694 42.00 -6.36 -1.83
C PHE A 694 43.21 -7.09 -2.37
N GLN A 695 43.89 -6.47 -3.34
CA GLN A 695 45.07 -7.03 -4.00
C GLN A 695 46.30 -7.04 -3.03
N PRO A 696 46.98 -8.18 -2.87
CA PRO A 696 48.21 -8.26 -2.09
C PRO A 696 49.25 -7.28 -2.60
N GLY A 697 49.88 -6.55 -1.69
CA GLY A 697 50.91 -5.53 -2.01
C GLY A 697 50.36 -4.19 -2.49
N ALA A 698 49.06 -4.05 -2.67
CA ALA A 698 48.38 -2.80 -3.01
C ALA A 698 47.24 -2.48 -2.00
N THR A 699 47.42 -2.94 -0.77
CA THR A 699 46.50 -2.77 0.36
C THR A 699 47.18 -2.12 1.54
N ALA A 700 46.47 -1.21 2.21
CA ALA A 700 46.93 -0.61 3.45
C ALA A 700 45.82 -0.47 4.49
N SER A 701 46.18 -0.57 5.76
CA SER A 701 45.31 -0.17 6.87
C SER A 701 45.60 1.27 7.29
N LEU A 702 44.52 1.99 7.65
CA LEU A 702 44.59 3.27 8.33
C LEU A 702 44.52 3.02 9.86
N LYS A 703 45.55 3.47 10.58
CA LYS A 703 45.53 3.48 12.05
C LYS A 703 45.53 4.91 12.55
N ILE A 704 44.65 5.22 13.48
CA ILE A 704 44.49 6.53 14.10
C ILE A 704 44.72 6.34 15.62
N ARG A 705 45.71 7.04 16.19
CA ARG A 705 46.08 6.90 17.61
C ARG A 705 46.29 5.42 18.00
N GLY A 706 46.83 4.63 17.09
CA GLY A 706 47.13 3.22 17.30
C GLY A 706 45.94 2.26 17.06
N THR A 707 44.73 2.76 16.89
CA THR A 707 43.52 1.96 16.61
C THR A 707 43.30 1.85 15.10
N GLN A 708 43.03 0.66 14.58
CA GLN A 708 42.73 0.45 13.16
C GLN A 708 41.35 1.02 12.82
N ALA A 709 41.32 2.03 11.96
CA ALA A 709 40.11 2.67 11.53
C ALA A 709 39.48 1.98 10.29
N GLY A 710 40.29 1.22 9.54
CA GLY A 710 39.83 0.47 8.40
C GLY A 710 40.94 0.17 7.39
N VAL A 711 40.51 -0.28 6.21
CA VAL A 711 41.40 -0.71 5.12
C VAL A 711 41.06 0.01 3.82
N PHE A 712 42.08 0.16 2.95
CA PHE A 712 41.88 0.71 1.61
C PHE A 712 42.93 0.15 0.65
N GLY A 713 42.63 0.17 -0.63
CA GLY A 713 43.55 -0.34 -1.65
C GLY A 713 42.90 -0.59 -3.00
N VAL A 714 43.61 -1.35 -3.81
CA VAL A 714 43.10 -1.87 -5.08
C VAL A 714 42.30 -3.13 -4.79
N LEU A 715 41.09 -3.26 -5.31
CA LEU A 715 40.29 -4.48 -5.14
C LEU A 715 41.01 -5.69 -5.77
N HIS A 716 40.82 -6.85 -5.15
CA HIS A 716 41.29 -8.11 -5.72
C HIS A 716 40.61 -8.35 -7.08
N SER A 717 41.33 -8.93 -8.04
CA SER A 717 40.81 -9.17 -9.40
C SER A 717 39.52 -9.98 -9.41
N ASP A 718 39.41 -10.97 -8.53
CA ASP A 718 38.22 -11.83 -8.44
C ASP A 718 37.01 -11.05 -7.89
N VAL A 719 37.21 -10.18 -6.89
CA VAL A 719 36.17 -9.30 -6.36
C VAL A 719 35.72 -8.30 -7.44
N ALA A 720 36.66 -7.64 -8.12
CA ALA A 720 36.34 -6.75 -9.25
C ALA A 720 35.57 -7.48 -10.37
N SER A 721 35.93 -8.73 -10.64
CA SER A 721 35.21 -9.58 -11.61
C SER A 721 33.79 -9.92 -11.14
N ASN A 722 33.60 -10.24 -9.89
CA ASN A 722 32.29 -10.54 -9.32
C ASN A 722 31.31 -9.35 -9.47
N TYR A 723 31.80 -8.12 -9.42
CA TYR A 723 31.04 -6.89 -9.65
C TYR A 723 31.13 -6.36 -11.08
N ASN A 724 31.68 -7.11 -12.04
CA ASN A 724 31.89 -6.68 -13.43
C ASN A 724 32.65 -5.34 -13.60
N LEU A 725 33.56 -5.04 -12.69
CA LEU A 725 34.39 -3.82 -12.65
C LEU A 725 35.82 -4.12 -13.10
N ILE A 726 35.99 -4.78 -14.25
CA ILE A 726 37.28 -5.32 -14.74
C ILE A 726 37.98 -4.40 -15.76
N GLU A 727 37.30 -3.41 -16.33
CA GLU A 727 37.87 -2.57 -17.39
C GLU A 727 39.01 -1.68 -16.90
N HIS A 728 38.93 -1.26 -15.65
CA HIS A 728 39.90 -0.38 -14.99
C HIS A 728 40.17 -0.86 -13.56
N PRO A 729 41.31 -0.50 -12.96
CA PRO A 729 41.53 -0.74 -11.55
C PRO A 729 40.38 -0.15 -10.71
N THR A 730 39.81 -0.97 -9.85
CA THR A 730 38.81 -0.50 -8.88
C THR A 730 39.48 -0.35 -7.53
N LEU A 731 39.35 0.84 -6.95
CA LEU A 731 39.94 1.24 -5.71
C LEU A 731 38.83 1.37 -4.67
N ALA A 732 39.06 0.88 -3.47
CA ALA A 732 38.06 0.94 -2.43
C ALA A 732 38.66 1.26 -1.05
N ALA A 733 37.83 1.85 -0.18
CA ALA A 733 38.13 2.03 1.23
C ALA A 733 36.91 1.71 2.06
N ASP A 734 37.11 1.15 3.24
CA ASP A 734 36.09 0.87 4.23
C ASP A 734 36.57 1.21 5.62
N PHE A 735 35.95 2.20 6.23
CA PHE A 735 36.35 2.78 7.51
C PHE A 735 35.24 2.75 8.54
N ASP A 736 35.64 2.58 9.81
CA ASP A 736 34.77 2.79 10.96
C ASP A 736 34.58 4.29 11.18
N LEU A 737 33.35 4.77 11.01
CA LEU A 737 33.04 6.18 11.11
C LEU A 737 33.19 6.72 12.55
N ALA A 738 32.89 5.89 13.55
CA ALA A 738 33.00 6.32 14.95
C ALA A 738 34.45 6.65 15.33
N ILE A 739 35.40 5.87 14.81
CA ILE A 739 36.83 6.12 15.02
C ILE A 739 37.26 7.43 14.37
N LEU A 740 36.78 7.71 13.16
CA LEU A 740 37.04 8.97 12.45
C LEU A 740 36.46 10.16 13.21
N ILE A 741 35.19 10.12 13.58
CA ILE A 741 34.50 11.20 14.32
C ILE A 741 35.17 11.49 15.67
N ASN A 742 35.53 10.44 16.40
CA ASN A 742 36.19 10.57 17.70
C ASN A 742 37.63 11.13 17.59
N ALA A 743 38.28 10.97 16.44
CA ALA A 743 39.57 11.51 16.16
C ALA A 743 39.55 12.99 15.74
N MET A 744 38.45 13.47 15.19
CA MET A 744 38.28 14.88 14.82
C MET A 744 38.24 15.77 16.07
N PRO A 745 39.11 16.79 16.19
CA PRO A 745 39.04 17.69 17.30
C PRO A 745 37.83 18.60 17.26
N ASP A 746 37.27 18.94 18.41
CA ASP A 746 36.16 19.91 18.50
C ASP A 746 36.63 21.34 18.16
N HIS A 747 37.92 21.62 18.46
CA HIS A 747 38.58 22.88 18.15
C HIS A 747 39.98 22.60 17.64
N TYR A 748 40.40 23.35 16.65
CA TYR A 748 41.78 23.31 16.15
C TYR A 748 42.49 24.64 16.34
N THR A 749 43.78 24.56 16.58
CA THR A 749 44.62 25.75 16.77
C THR A 749 45.30 26.11 15.46
N SER A 750 45.09 27.31 14.98
CA SER A 750 45.79 27.83 13.82
C SER A 750 47.24 28.10 14.15
N ASN A 751 48.16 27.57 13.35
CA ASN A 751 49.57 27.92 13.45
C ASN A 751 49.80 29.32 12.92
N PRO A 752 50.52 30.17 13.66
CA PRO A 752 50.83 31.50 13.18
C PRO A 752 51.73 31.45 11.93
N VAL A 753 51.56 32.40 11.02
CA VAL A 753 52.41 32.52 9.85
C VAL A 753 53.88 32.73 10.28
N PRO A 754 54.80 31.88 9.78
CA PRO A 754 56.20 32.00 10.14
C PRO A 754 56.76 33.39 9.77
N ARG A 755 57.49 34.00 10.68
CA ARG A 755 58.07 35.33 10.54
C ARG A 755 59.39 35.33 9.78
N PHE A 756 60.08 34.21 9.73
CA PHE A 756 61.36 34.04 9.12
C PHE A 756 61.32 33.20 7.86
N PRO A 757 62.09 33.50 6.82
CA PRO A 757 62.11 32.75 5.57
C PRO A 757 62.63 31.33 5.80
N ALA A 758 62.08 30.40 4.98
CA ALA A 758 62.52 29.02 4.94
C ALA A 758 63.77 28.86 4.04
N ILE A 759 64.58 27.85 4.31
CA ILE A 759 65.58 27.33 3.39
C ILE A 759 65.06 26.02 2.83
N VAL A 760 65.18 25.81 1.51
CA VAL A 760 64.75 24.60 0.82
C VAL A 760 65.94 23.92 0.21
N GLU A 761 66.14 22.63 0.50
CA GLU A 761 67.22 21.83 -0.10
C GLU A 761 66.66 20.51 -0.60
N ASP A 762 67.23 20.02 -1.70
CA ASP A 762 66.95 18.71 -2.25
C ASP A 762 68.01 17.70 -1.88
N ILE A 763 67.62 16.52 -1.45
CA ILE A 763 68.50 15.39 -1.18
C ILE A 763 68.04 14.15 -1.93
N ALA A 764 68.98 13.44 -2.56
CA ALA A 764 68.69 12.14 -3.19
C ALA A 764 69.38 11.02 -2.41
N LEU A 765 68.65 10.00 -2.05
CA LEU A 765 69.07 8.91 -1.19
C LEU A 765 68.93 7.59 -1.92
N ILE A 766 70.02 6.80 -1.98
CA ILE A 766 69.98 5.41 -2.47
C ILE A 766 69.72 4.53 -1.25
N VAL A 767 68.68 3.70 -1.32
CA VAL A 767 68.24 2.79 -0.25
C VAL A 767 67.79 1.44 -0.80
N ASP A 768 67.81 0.41 0.05
CA ASP A 768 67.26 -0.90 -0.32
C ASP A 768 65.77 -0.77 -0.71
N GLU A 769 65.31 -1.52 -1.68
CA GLU A 769 63.92 -1.48 -2.18
C GLU A 769 62.86 -1.68 -1.10
N ARG A 770 63.18 -2.44 -0.05
CA ARG A 770 62.28 -2.76 1.07
C ARG A 770 62.04 -1.58 2.00
N ILE A 771 62.89 -0.54 2.00
CA ILE A 771 62.78 0.60 2.89
C ILE A 771 61.64 1.52 2.35
N SER A 772 60.65 1.74 3.17
CA SER A 772 59.53 2.62 2.79
C SER A 772 59.93 4.09 2.84
N SER A 773 59.32 4.91 1.97
CA SER A 773 59.46 6.37 2.04
C SER A 773 59.04 6.92 3.41
N TYR A 774 58.03 6.35 4.05
CA TYR A 774 57.57 6.73 5.38
C TYR A 774 58.72 6.61 6.44
N GLN A 775 59.41 5.50 6.45
CA GLN A 775 60.55 5.32 7.39
C GLN A 775 61.61 6.39 7.21
N ILE A 776 61.89 6.80 5.97
CA ILE A 776 62.87 7.85 5.67
C ILE A 776 62.33 9.21 6.13
N VAL A 777 61.10 9.58 5.80
CA VAL A 777 60.49 10.85 6.20
C VAL A 777 60.40 10.97 7.70
N GLU A 778 60.00 9.91 8.40
CA GLU A 778 59.99 9.88 9.88
C GLU A 778 61.36 10.10 10.46
N LEU A 779 62.38 9.48 9.91
CA LEU A 779 63.74 9.63 10.39
C LEU A 779 64.30 11.02 10.09
N ILE A 780 63.96 11.63 8.94
CA ILE A 780 64.29 13.02 8.61
C ILE A 780 63.67 13.98 9.63
N ARG A 781 62.36 13.83 9.88
CA ARG A 781 61.64 14.65 10.87
C ARG A 781 62.22 14.51 12.28
N ARG A 782 62.46 13.28 12.73
CA ARG A 782 63.02 12.98 14.03
C ARG A 782 64.44 13.52 14.16
N ALA A 783 65.25 13.49 13.08
CA ALA A 783 66.61 13.99 13.10
C ALA A 783 66.73 15.52 13.09
N GLY A 784 65.84 16.16 12.30
CA GLY A 784 65.83 17.61 12.13
C GLY A 784 64.96 18.33 13.17
N GLY A 785 64.06 17.64 13.86
CA GLY A 785 63.21 18.20 14.91
C GLY A 785 62.27 19.29 14.36
N LYS A 786 61.89 20.23 15.21
CA LYS A 786 60.87 21.29 14.86
C LYS A 786 61.33 22.22 13.75
N THR A 787 62.59 22.17 13.30
CA THR A 787 63.12 23.00 12.20
C THR A 787 62.72 22.44 10.83
N ILE A 788 62.34 21.17 10.73
CA ILE A 788 61.82 20.59 9.51
C ILE A 788 60.32 20.86 9.43
N THR A 789 59.90 21.73 8.53
CA THR A 789 58.49 22.06 8.36
C THR A 789 57.81 21.23 7.26
N ASN A 790 58.57 20.83 6.24
CA ASN A 790 58.03 20.00 5.16
C ASN A 790 59.13 19.04 4.64
N VAL A 791 58.70 17.81 4.26
CA VAL A 791 59.52 16.82 3.58
C VAL A 791 58.66 16.24 2.46
N HIS A 792 59.03 16.52 1.22
CA HIS A 792 58.28 16.14 0.04
C HIS A 792 59.11 15.22 -0.83
N LEU A 793 58.62 13.98 -1.11
CA LEU A 793 59.20 13.08 -2.07
C LEU A 793 58.75 13.53 -3.47
N PHE A 794 59.69 13.91 -4.35
CA PHE A 794 59.33 14.40 -5.68
C PHE A 794 59.85 13.54 -6.84
N ASP A 795 60.79 12.60 -6.58
CA ASP A 795 61.29 11.70 -7.61
C ASP A 795 61.69 10.33 -7.06
N ILE A 796 61.43 9.28 -7.84
CA ILE A 796 61.82 7.90 -7.54
C ILE A 796 62.50 7.33 -8.78
N PHE A 797 63.79 6.96 -8.63
CA PHE A 797 64.55 6.37 -9.71
C PHE A 797 64.97 4.95 -9.38
N ARG A 798 64.84 4.05 -10.36
CA ARG A 798 65.30 2.66 -10.34
C ARG A 798 66.11 2.44 -11.61
N GLY A 799 67.25 1.80 -11.52
CA GLY A 799 68.10 1.49 -12.66
C GLY A 799 69.40 0.84 -12.27
N GLU A 800 70.09 0.27 -13.25
CA GLU A 800 71.35 -0.49 -13.06
C GLU A 800 72.45 0.35 -12.41
N GLN A 801 72.43 1.67 -12.56
CA GLN A 801 73.42 2.59 -12.03
C GLN A 801 73.51 2.68 -10.51
N ILE A 802 72.40 2.30 -9.83
CA ILE A 802 72.25 2.32 -8.34
C ILE A 802 72.28 0.93 -7.74
N GLY A 803 72.50 -0.13 -8.59
CA GLY A 803 72.51 -1.53 -8.18
C GLY A 803 71.16 -2.21 -8.13
N ALA A 804 71.13 -3.51 -8.35
CA ALA A 804 69.96 -4.33 -8.21
C ALA A 804 69.44 -4.29 -6.77
N ASN A 805 68.10 -4.24 -6.59
CA ASN A 805 67.39 -4.15 -5.33
C ASN A 805 67.55 -2.80 -4.56
N ASN A 806 67.98 -1.77 -5.23
CA ASN A 806 68.05 -0.42 -4.68
C ASN A 806 67.12 0.52 -5.44
N LYS A 807 66.59 1.53 -4.73
CA LYS A 807 65.86 2.67 -5.26
C LYS A 807 66.53 3.98 -4.81
N SER A 808 66.49 5.00 -5.67
CA SER A 808 66.85 6.36 -5.31
C SER A 808 65.63 7.18 -5.07
N LEU A 809 65.51 7.78 -3.89
CA LEU A 809 64.39 8.62 -3.51
C LEU A 809 64.90 10.06 -3.31
N ALA A 810 64.30 11.01 -4.04
CA ALA A 810 64.62 12.41 -3.98
C ALA A 810 63.60 13.20 -3.15
N TYR A 811 64.11 13.82 -2.10
CA TYR A 811 63.28 14.58 -1.14
C TYR A 811 63.63 16.05 -1.19
N ARG A 812 62.63 16.90 -1.22
CA ARG A 812 62.70 18.33 -0.95
C ARG A 812 62.40 18.57 0.52
N ILE A 813 63.34 19.15 1.23
CA ILE A 813 63.28 19.40 2.67
C ILE A 813 63.21 20.91 2.90
N THR A 814 62.20 21.35 3.65
CA THR A 814 62.03 22.74 4.06
C THR A 814 62.47 22.90 5.51
N TYR A 815 63.49 23.73 5.71
CA TYR A 815 63.96 24.10 7.02
C TYR A 815 63.50 25.51 7.37
N GLN A 816 62.85 25.65 8.53
CA GLN A 816 62.32 26.94 8.98
C GLN A 816 62.37 27.02 10.49
N SER A 817 62.72 28.19 11.04
CA SER A 817 62.75 28.42 12.51
C SER A 817 61.76 29.54 12.85
N GLU A 818 61.02 29.36 13.93
CA GLU A 818 60.16 30.38 14.51
C GLU A 818 60.93 31.50 15.23
N LEU A 819 62.23 31.28 15.55
CA LEU A 819 63.01 32.12 16.44
C LEU A 819 64.01 33.02 15.70
N LYS A 820 64.52 32.58 14.54
CA LYS A 820 65.51 33.29 13.76
C LYS A 820 65.58 32.93 12.29
N THR A 821 66.14 33.79 11.47
CA THR A 821 66.52 33.43 10.09
C THR A 821 67.64 32.37 10.12
N LEU A 822 67.40 31.26 9.41
CA LEU A 822 68.45 30.22 9.27
C LEU A 822 69.46 30.67 8.24
N THR A 823 70.75 30.30 8.45
CA THR A 823 71.81 30.47 7.48
C THR A 823 72.11 29.18 6.72
N ASP A 824 72.78 29.25 5.56
CA ASP A 824 73.19 28.06 4.79
C ASP A 824 74.07 27.11 5.63
N LYS A 825 74.81 27.66 6.60
CA LYS A 825 75.56 26.84 7.53
C LYS A 825 74.71 26.06 8.53
N ASP A 826 73.60 26.67 8.96
CA ASP A 826 72.63 26.00 9.84
C ASP A 826 71.95 24.86 9.08
N ALA A 827 71.53 25.10 7.81
CA ALA A 827 70.92 24.07 6.96
C ALA A 827 71.85 22.91 6.64
N ALA A 828 73.12 23.25 6.26
CA ALA A 828 74.13 22.23 5.98
C ALA A 828 74.44 21.34 7.21
N LYS A 829 74.43 21.93 8.39
CA LYS A 829 74.63 21.18 9.66
C LYS A 829 73.48 20.22 9.94
N LEU A 830 72.23 20.67 9.71
CA LEU A 830 71.01 19.85 9.84
C LEU A 830 71.03 18.75 8.80
N ARG A 831 71.27 19.04 7.53
CA ARG A 831 71.41 18.08 6.46
C ARG A 831 72.43 16.98 6.80
N ASN A 832 73.62 17.35 7.21
CA ASN A 832 74.67 16.38 7.58
C ASN A 832 74.19 15.48 8.74
N LYS A 833 73.51 16.04 9.72
CA LYS A 833 72.95 15.29 10.84
C LYS A 833 71.87 14.28 10.35
N ILE A 834 71.00 14.70 9.45
CA ILE A 834 69.92 13.87 8.84
C ILE A 834 70.54 12.75 8.02
N VAL A 835 71.46 13.06 7.12
CA VAL A 835 72.14 12.10 6.25
C VAL A 835 72.91 11.05 7.07
N ASN A 836 73.67 11.47 8.07
CA ASN A 836 74.46 10.56 8.97
C ASN A 836 73.46 9.61 9.72
N LYS A 837 72.32 10.09 10.12
CA LYS A 837 71.38 9.28 10.83
C LYS A 837 70.66 8.27 9.89
N LEU A 838 70.30 8.72 8.68
CA LEU A 838 69.77 7.88 7.65
C LEU A 838 70.73 6.75 7.21
N GLN A 839 72.00 7.11 7.06
CA GLN A 839 73.07 6.16 6.78
C GLN A 839 73.21 5.08 7.87
N LYS A 840 73.25 5.55 9.14
CA LYS A 840 73.44 4.69 10.32
C LYS A 840 72.23 3.75 10.56
N GLU A 841 70.99 4.24 10.44
CA GLU A 841 69.81 3.50 10.84
C GLU A 841 69.19 2.70 9.63
N LEU A 842 69.32 3.20 8.41
CA LEU A 842 68.73 2.60 7.20
C LEU A 842 69.69 2.17 6.11
N GLY A 843 71.04 2.39 6.37
CA GLY A 843 72.01 2.10 5.35
C GLY A 843 71.90 3.01 4.11
N ALA A 844 71.20 4.13 4.21
CA ALA A 844 70.98 5.03 3.06
C ALA A 844 72.28 5.70 2.62
N GLN A 845 72.51 5.78 1.32
CA GLN A 845 73.64 6.49 0.73
C GLN A 845 73.19 7.76 0.02
N LEU A 846 73.86 8.88 0.26
CA LEU A 846 73.64 10.10 -0.48
C LEU A 846 74.06 9.88 -1.91
N ARG A 847 73.14 10.10 -2.89
CA ARG A 847 73.50 10.07 -4.29
C ARG A 847 74.28 11.35 -4.62
N SER A 848 75.56 11.19 -4.88
CA SER A 848 76.39 12.28 -5.46
C SER A 848 76.17 12.29 -6.96
N GLU A 849 76.11 13.48 -7.59
CA GLU A 849 76.05 13.66 -9.06
C GLU A 849 76.95 12.77 -9.86
#